data_ddcef220494824b3c94785c25d0cb143
#
_entry.id   ddcef220494824b3c94785c25d0cb143
#
_cell.length_a   1.000
_cell.length_b   1.000
_cell.length_c   1.000
_cell.angle_alpha   90.00
_cell.angle_beta   90.00
_cell.angle_gamma   90.00
#
_symmetry.space_group_name_H-M   'P 1'
#
loop_
_entity.id
_entity.type
_entity.pdbx_description
1 polymer ?
#
loop_
_entity_poly.entity_id
_entity_poly.type
_entity_poly.pdbx_seq_one_letter_code
_entity_poly.pdbx_strand_id
1 'polypeptide(L)'
;MGRLSTLFGPERVAVIGASESEGSVGRAITENLLASYEGEVLAVNPNADEVLGLTCYDGIAEVDSPGTVDVAVVVVPPHIAVDAIRQSGEVGIENVVVITAGFGETGSDGAARERELREVAEEYDLNLVGPNSLGVMSTPKGLNATFGNEMATEGDVSFMSQSGAFVTAVLDWAAERDVGFKDIVSLGNKAILDEGDFVAEWGEDPDTDVILGYLEDIDDGEEFIRTAREVTQDTPIVLVKSGRTDAGASAAASHTGAMAGSERAYEAGLEQAGTLRVESVQELFDYAQILSGQPLPDGEEIAIVTNAGGPGVMTTDAVGDSDLSLAEFTDETFETLRETMPEAANIYNPVDIIGDAPAERFESALETVLADENVSMAVVVACPTAVLSFEELAEVVVEQQQQSGLPVATTLMGGKSVGAGQEILAQAGIPQYFDPARAVGSLDALTEYRNISEREFQAPDTFDVDRERAREVLQGASRRDTNRLGVEAMELLDAYGIPTPQGDVVDSPGDAEAIAEEIGEDVVMKIVSPDILHKSDIGGVEVGVPPEEVRDTYEDLVVRARNYQSDATILGVQVQEMVDLETGTETILGMNRDPQFGPLLLFGLGGIFVEVLEDTTVRVAPVSEPEASAMLDDIESAPLLQGARGREPVDRAALVETVQRLSQLVTDFPAIVELDINPLVATPDGVTAVDLRLTLDQEEL
;
A
#
# COMPACT_ATOMS: atom_id res chain seq x y z
N MET A 1 -9.39 -3.64 24.90
CA MET A 1 -8.25 -4.56 24.79
C MET A 1 -8.45 -5.29 23.49
N GLY A 2 -7.50 -5.22 22.59
CA GLY A 2 -7.57 -5.85 21.28
C GLY A 2 -7.62 -7.38 21.37
N ARG A 3 -7.93 -8.04 20.26
CA ARG A 3 -8.05 -9.50 20.15
C ARG A 3 -6.73 -10.22 20.49
N LEU A 4 -5.57 -9.59 20.19
CA LEU A 4 -4.24 -10.16 20.38
C LEU A 4 -3.52 -9.67 21.66
N SER A 5 -4.22 -8.96 22.54
CA SER A 5 -3.62 -8.39 23.77
C SER A 5 -2.93 -9.41 24.67
N THR A 6 -3.41 -10.66 24.72
CA THR A 6 -2.78 -11.76 25.47
C THR A 6 -1.62 -12.40 24.73
N LEU A 7 -1.47 -12.20 23.42
CA LEU A 7 -0.29 -12.61 22.66
C LEU A 7 0.95 -11.79 23.04
N PHE A 8 0.79 -10.47 23.16
CA PHE A 8 1.87 -9.54 23.52
C PHE A 8 2.00 -9.29 25.04
N GLY A 9 0.92 -9.52 25.79
CA GLY A 9 0.88 -9.34 27.25
C GLY A 9 0.58 -10.61 28.04
N PRO A 10 1.18 -11.77 27.74
CA PRO A 10 0.87 -13.01 28.42
C PRO A 10 1.28 -12.97 29.92
N GLU A 11 0.62 -13.75 30.75
CA GLU A 11 1.07 -14.07 32.13
C GLU A 11 1.80 -15.42 32.17
N ARG A 12 1.44 -16.35 31.24
CA ARG A 12 1.99 -17.72 31.19
C ARG A 12 2.33 -18.11 29.76
N VAL A 13 3.58 -18.51 29.52
CA VAL A 13 4.10 -18.96 28.23
C VAL A 13 4.60 -20.40 28.31
N ALA A 14 4.11 -21.27 27.42
CA ALA A 14 4.60 -22.65 27.30
C ALA A 14 5.50 -22.81 26.08
N VAL A 15 6.69 -23.38 26.24
CA VAL A 15 7.60 -23.72 25.15
C VAL A 15 7.49 -25.21 24.86
N ILE A 16 6.79 -25.55 23.76
CA ILE A 16 6.61 -26.94 23.31
C ILE A 16 7.79 -27.32 22.41
N GLY A 17 8.70 -28.12 22.97
CA GLY A 17 10.00 -28.43 22.35
C GLY A 17 11.17 -27.74 23.06
N ALA A 18 10.96 -27.30 24.32
CA ALA A 18 12.04 -26.79 25.18
C ALA A 18 13.20 -27.78 25.27
N SER A 19 14.44 -27.30 25.29
CA SER A 19 15.62 -28.17 25.19
C SER A 19 16.84 -27.59 25.92
N GLU A 20 17.70 -28.46 26.45
CA GLU A 20 19.02 -28.10 26.96
C GLU A 20 20.16 -28.26 25.91
N SER A 21 19.84 -28.76 24.72
CA SER A 21 20.84 -29.01 23.69
C SER A 21 21.43 -27.69 23.17
N GLU A 22 22.75 -27.55 23.25
CA GLU A 22 23.45 -26.36 22.74
C GLU A 22 23.15 -26.14 21.25
N GLY A 23 22.80 -24.87 20.87
CA GLY A 23 22.46 -24.47 19.51
C GLY A 23 21.09 -24.89 19.03
N SER A 24 20.22 -25.47 19.89
CA SER A 24 18.84 -25.74 19.52
C SER A 24 17.97 -24.48 19.69
N VAL A 25 16.99 -24.31 18.79
CA VAL A 25 16.03 -23.19 18.82
C VAL A 25 15.20 -23.21 20.10
N GLY A 26 14.74 -24.39 20.55
CA GLY A 26 13.98 -24.52 21.78
C GLY A 26 14.76 -24.09 23.03
N ARG A 27 16.10 -24.27 23.05
CA ARG A 27 16.95 -23.72 24.10
C ARG A 27 17.03 -22.19 24.03
N ALA A 28 17.30 -21.64 22.87
CA ALA A 28 17.44 -20.19 22.68
C ALA A 28 16.19 -19.45 23.14
N ILE A 29 15.00 -19.91 22.75
CA ILE A 29 13.72 -19.29 23.15
C ILE A 29 13.53 -19.42 24.68
N THR A 30 13.82 -20.59 25.27
CA THR A 30 13.66 -20.77 26.71
C THR A 30 14.65 -19.89 27.49
N GLU A 31 15.91 -19.76 27.02
CA GLU A 31 16.91 -18.84 27.61
C GLU A 31 16.48 -17.39 27.51
N ASN A 32 15.96 -16.94 26.35
CA ASN A 32 15.47 -15.58 26.14
C ASN A 32 14.31 -15.25 27.07
N LEU A 33 13.32 -16.12 27.18
CA LEU A 33 12.20 -15.94 28.12
C LEU A 33 12.67 -15.87 29.57
N LEU A 34 13.57 -16.76 30.00
CA LEU A 34 14.09 -16.74 31.37
C LEU A 34 14.95 -15.53 31.68
N ALA A 35 15.53 -14.87 30.65
CA ALA A 35 16.41 -13.72 30.83
C ALA A 35 15.65 -12.41 31.10
N SER A 36 14.47 -12.21 30.52
CA SER A 36 13.78 -10.91 30.53
C SER A 36 12.30 -10.97 30.87
N TYR A 37 11.62 -12.09 30.63
CA TYR A 37 10.17 -12.18 30.81
C TYR A 37 9.78 -12.32 32.28
N GLU A 38 8.86 -11.50 32.75
CA GLU A 38 8.43 -11.45 34.15
C GLU A 38 7.34 -12.48 34.51
N GLY A 39 6.70 -13.12 33.52
CA GLY A 39 5.65 -14.11 33.69
C GLY A 39 6.18 -15.53 33.93
N GLU A 40 5.27 -16.49 33.99
CA GLU A 40 5.60 -17.90 34.16
C GLU A 40 6.00 -18.59 32.85
N VAL A 41 7.16 -19.23 32.84
CA VAL A 41 7.65 -20.01 31.71
C VAL A 41 7.51 -21.49 31.99
N LEU A 42 6.86 -22.24 31.11
CA LEU A 42 6.59 -23.67 31.20
C LEU A 42 7.34 -24.42 30.12
N ALA A 43 8.13 -25.43 30.49
CA ALA A 43 8.85 -26.29 29.57
C ALA A 43 8.05 -27.56 29.25
N VAL A 44 7.86 -27.86 27.94
CA VAL A 44 7.17 -29.08 27.48
C VAL A 44 8.09 -29.85 26.54
N ASN A 45 8.50 -31.05 26.98
CA ASN A 45 9.30 -31.99 26.16
C ASN A 45 9.25 -33.41 26.77
N PRO A 46 8.67 -34.41 26.07
CA PRO A 46 8.54 -35.79 26.58
C PRO A 46 9.87 -36.51 26.78
N ASN A 47 11.00 -35.93 26.39
CA ASN A 47 12.32 -36.53 26.48
C ASN A 47 13.20 -35.94 27.60
N ALA A 48 12.65 -35.05 28.44
CA ALA A 48 13.39 -34.37 29.50
C ALA A 48 12.55 -34.21 30.75
N ASP A 49 13.13 -34.47 31.91
CA ASP A 49 12.49 -34.24 33.21
C ASP A 49 12.64 -32.75 33.69
N GLU A 50 13.71 -32.12 33.23
CA GLU A 50 14.07 -30.72 33.56
C GLU A 50 14.75 -30.04 32.36
N VAL A 51 14.46 -28.76 32.11
CA VAL A 51 15.10 -27.93 31.10
C VAL A 51 15.43 -26.57 31.71
N LEU A 52 16.72 -26.21 31.75
CA LEU A 52 17.24 -24.92 32.26
C LEU A 52 16.70 -24.56 33.68
N GLY A 53 16.53 -25.58 34.53
CA GLY A 53 16.00 -25.41 35.90
C GLY A 53 14.47 -25.37 36.01
N LEU A 54 13.76 -25.48 34.87
CA LEU A 54 12.31 -25.62 34.87
C LEU A 54 11.90 -27.09 34.90
N THR A 55 10.88 -27.43 35.66
CA THR A 55 10.22 -28.74 35.54
C THR A 55 9.66 -28.90 34.15
N CYS A 56 9.96 -30.01 33.50
CA CYS A 56 9.52 -30.27 32.14
C CYS A 56 8.34 -31.27 32.14
N TYR A 57 7.29 -30.93 31.38
CA TYR A 57 6.10 -31.76 31.20
C TYR A 57 6.17 -32.58 29.94
N ASP A 58 5.61 -33.80 29.93
CA ASP A 58 5.60 -34.69 28.79
C ASP A 58 4.72 -34.18 27.65
N GLY A 59 3.69 -33.39 27.94
CA GLY A 59 2.78 -32.75 26.99
C GLY A 59 2.09 -31.53 27.59
N ILE A 60 1.55 -30.68 26.73
CA ILE A 60 0.87 -29.44 27.15
C ILE A 60 -0.37 -29.72 28.04
N ALA A 61 -1.03 -30.86 27.82
CA ALA A 61 -2.18 -31.27 28.63
C ALA A 61 -1.80 -31.69 30.07
N GLU A 62 -0.52 -31.96 30.36
CA GLU A 62 -0.01 -32.35 31.67
C GLU A 62 0.48 -31.16 32.51
N VAL A 63 0.52 -29.96 31.89
CA VAL A 63 0.86 -28.72 32.58
C VAL A 63 -0.22 -28.41 33.67
N ASP A 64 0.18 -27.88 34.80
CA ASP A 64 -0.75 -27.45 35.84
C ASP A 64 -1.67 -26.34 35.30
N SER A 65 -3.00 -26.62 35.28
CA SER A 65 -4.01 -25.69 34.71
C SER A 65 -3.75 -25.26 33.27
N PRO A 66 -3.68 -26.20 32.32
CA PRO A 66 -3.20 -25.92 30.95
C PRO A 66 -4.04 -24.85 30.24
N GLY A 67 -5.36 -24.74 30.48
CA GLY A 67 -6.25 -23.73 29.94
C GLY A 67 -6.03 -22.31 30.50
N THR A 68 -5.00 -22.06 31.31
CA THR A 68 -4.58 -20.74 31.76
C THR A 68 -3.23 -20.32 31.16
N VAL A 69 -2.73 -21.06 30.20
CA VAL A 69 -1.56 -20.69 29.39
C VAL A 69 -2.03 -19.73 28.31
N ASP A 70 -1.44 -18.55 28.25
CA ASP A 70 -1.84 -17.50 27.30
C ASP A 70 -1.22 -17.69 25.93
N VAL A 71 0.05 -18.18 25.89
CA VAL A 71 0.79 -18.38 24.63
C VAL A 71 1.51 -19.73 24.63
N ALA A 72 1.34 -20.52 23.60
CA ALA A 72 2.14 -21.71 23.30
C ALA A 72 3.14 -21.45 22.17
N VAL A 73 4.43 -21.59 22.43
CA VAL A 73 5.49 -21.46 21.41
C VAL A 73 5.90 -22.86 20.95
N VAL A 74 5.62 -23.16 19.68
CA VAL A 74 5.82 -24.51 19.10
C VAL A 74 7.14 -24.58 18.35
N VAL A 75 8.08 -25.42 18.86
CA VAL A 75 9.45 -25.57 18.36
C VAL A 75 9.78 -27.06 18.19
N VAL A 76 8.86 -27.84 17.68
CA VAL A 76 9.02 -29.27 17.44
C VAL A 76 9.15 -29.57 15.94
N PRO A 77 9.67 -30.76 15.53
CA PRO A 77 9.74 -31.08 14.11
C PRO A 77 8.39 -31.01 13.39
N PRO A 78 8.35 -30.59 12.09
CA PRO A 78 7.11 -30.28 11.38
C PRO A 78 6.07 -31.41 11.35
N HIS A 79 6.50 -32.66 11.41
CA HIS A 79 5.61 -33.84 11.37
C HIS A 79 4.82 -34.06 12.69
N ILE A 80 5.20 -33.39 13.79
CA ILE A 80 4.49 -33.42 15.07
C ILE A 80 3.95 -32.06 15.49
N ALA A 81 4.26 -30.99 14.73
CA ALA A 81 3.84 -29.62 15.06
C ALA A 81 2.31 -29.48 15.02
N VAL A 82 1.64 -30.04 14.01
CA VAL A 82 0.18 -29.99 13.88
C VAL A 82 -0.52 -30.66 15.08
N ASP A 83 0.00 -31.80 15.53
CA ASP A 83 -0.53 -32.47 16.73
C ASP A 83 -0.31 -31.64 18.01
N ALA A 84 0.83 -30.96 18.12
CA ALA A 84 1.10 -30.05 19.26
C ALA A 84 0.16 -28.85 19.27
N ILE A 85 -0.14 -28.27 18.11
CA ILE A 85 -1.10 -27.18 17.93
C ILE A 85 -2.52 -27.65 18.30
N ARG A 86 -2.93 -28.82 17.80
CA ARG A 86 -4.21 -29.45 18.15
C ARG A 86 -4.36 -29.63 19.67
N GLN A 87 -3.33 -30.18 20.34
CA GLN A 87 -3.34 -30.37 21.80
C GLN A 87 -3.43 -29.03 22.53
N SER A 88 -2.81 -27.96 22.01
CA SER A 88 -2.92 -26.61 22.58
C SER A 88 -4.36 -26.09 22.50
N GLY A 89 -5.03 -26.26 21.38
CA GLY A 89 -6.45 -25.92 21.21
C GLY A 89 -7.38 -26.75 22.09
N GLU A 90 -7.14 -28.09 22.20
CA GLU A 90 -7.93 -28.98 23.05
C GLU A 90 -7.92 -28.58 24.54
N VAL A 91 -6.83 -27.97 25.02
CA VAL A 91 -6.71 -27.51 26.41
C VAL A 91 -7.15 -26.05 26.61
N GLY A 92 -7.53 -25.35 25.53
CA GLY A 92 -8.10 -23.99 25.57
C GLY A 92 -7.05 -22.89 25.51
N ILE A 93 -5.87 -23.14 24.92
CA ILE A 93 -4.88 -22.08 24.63
C ILE A 93 -5.31 -21.39 23.32
N GLU A 94 -5.45 -20.08 23.34
CA GLU A 94 -5.92 -19.29 22.20
C GLU A 94 -4.78 -18.81 21.28
N ASN A 95 -3.60 -18.47 21.84
CA ASN A 95 -2.50 -17.92 21.06
C ASN A 95 -1.39 -18.97 20.87
N VAL A 96 -1.01 -19.20 19.61
CA VAL A 96 0.03 -20.18 19.25
C VAL A 96 1.05 -19.53 18.32
N VAL A 97 2.32 -19.57 18.69
CA VAL A 97 3.45 -19.09 17.88
C VAL A 97 4.22 -20.27 17.31
N VAL A 98 4.19 -20.47 15.99
CA VAL A 98 4.80 -21.63 15.34
C VAL A 98 6.13 -21.22 14.69
N ILE A 99 7.22 -21.55 15.40
CA ILE A 99 8.59 -21.29 14.92
C ILE A 99 8.99 -22.25 13.82
N THR A 100 8.47 -23.47 13.91
CA THR A 100 8.82 -24.59 13.04
C THR A 100 8.60 -24.27 11.57
N ALA A 101 9.65 -24.46 10.75
CA ALA A 101 9.60 -24.47 9.29
C ALA A 101 9.28 -25.88 8.73
N GLY A 102 9.04 -25.98 7.44
CA GLY A 102 8.73 -27.23 6.75
C GLY A 102 7.25 -27.35 6.38
N PHE A 103 6.63 -26.24 6.09
CA PHE A 103 5.24 -26.07 5.66
C PHE A 103 5.18 -25.58 4.19
N GLY A 104 4.33 -24.65 3.85
CA GLY A 104 4.07 -24.19 2.48
C GLY A 104 5.32 -23.84 1.68
N GLU A 105 6.33 -23.28 2.32
CA GLU A 105 7.62 -22.90 1.72
C GLU A 105 8.46 -24.11 1.22
N THR A 106 8.10 -25.33 1.59
CA THR A 106 8.85 -26.54 1.19
C THR A 106 8.19 -27.35 0.06
N GLY A 107 7.17 -26.81 -0.60
CA GLY A 107 6.48 -27.45 -1.73
C GLY A 107 5.27 -28.29 -1.32
N SER A 108 4.82 -29.21 -2.19
CA SER A 108 3.50 -29.85 -2.08
C SER A 108 3.22 -30.59 -0.76
N ASP A 109 4.21 -31.29 -0.21
CA ASP A 109 4.04 -32.00 1.06
C ASP A 109 3.96 -31.04 2.25
N GLY A 110 4.69 -29.92 2.18
CA GLY A 110 4.62 -28.85 3.15
C GLY A 110 3.30 -28.10 3.08
N ALA A 111 2.83 -27.79 1.89
CA ALA A 111 1.53 -27.15 1.66
C ALA A 111 0.36 -28.01 2.15
N ALA A 112 0.44 -29.34 2.01
CA ALA A 112 -0.56 -30.26 2.58
C ALA A 112 -0.59 -30.18 4.12
N ARG A 113 0.58 -30.09 4.75
CA ARG A 113 0.71 -29.95 6.21
C ARG A 113 0.20 -28.59 6.69
N GLU A 114 0.42 -27.54 5.94
CA GLU A 114 -0.08 -26.20 6.27
C GLU A 114 -1.61 -26.14 6.17
N ARG A 115 -2.22 -26.78 5.18
CA ARG A 115 -3.69 -26.90 5.12
C ARG A 115 -4.24 -27.63 6.36
N GLU A 116 -3.62 -28.75 6.78
CA GLU A 116 -4.03 -29.44 8.02
C GLU A 116 -3.86 -28.53 9.25
N LEU A 117 -2.80 -27.71 9.30
CA LEU A 117 -2.59 -26.74 10.37
C LEU A 117 -3.71 -25.69 10.39
N ARG A 118 -4.09 -25.14 9.22
CA ARG A 118 -5.21 -24.19 9.09
C ARG A 118 -6.52 -24.80 9.58
N GLU A 119 -6.85 -26.00 9.14
CA GLU A 119 -8.06 -26.73 9.59
C GLU A 119 -8.10 -26.90 11.13
N VAL A 120 -6.97 -27.19 11.74
CA VAL A 120 -6.86 -27.31 13.21
C VAL A 120 -7.02 -25.94 13.88
N ALA A 121 -6.38 -24.91 13.34
CA ALA A 121 -6.47 -23.57 13.93
C ALA A 121 -7.91 -23.01 13.84
N GLU A 122 -8.60 -23.25 12.73
CA GLU A 122 -10.01 -22.88 12.57
C GLU A 122 -10.94 -23.70 13.49
N GLU A 123 -10.69 -25.02 13.67
CA GLU A 123 -11.47 -25.88 14.57
C GLU A 123 -11.48 -25.37 16.02
N TYR A 124 -10.37 -24.81 16.48
CA TYR A 124 -10.20 -24.36 17.86
C TYR A 124 -10.17 -22.84 18.02
N ASP A 125 -10.44 -22.07 16.95
CA ASP A 125 -10.41 -20.59 16.92
C ASP A 125 -9.09 -20.01 17.45
N LEU A 126 -7.96 -20.51 16.93
CA LEU A 126 -6.62 -20.15 17.38
C LEU A 126 -6.10 -18.89 16.70
N ASN A 127 -5.56 -17.96 17.46
CA ASN A 127 -4.68 -16.91 16.97
C ASN A 127 -3.29 -17.52 16.73
N LEU A 128 -2.95 -17.82 15.46
CA LEU A 128 -1.73 -18.52 15.12
C LEU A 128 -0.78 -17.63 14.31
N VAL A 129 0.43 -17.40 14.87
CA VAL A 129 1.56 -16.70 14.20
C VAL A 129 2.44 -17.72 13.50
N GLY A 130 2.81 -17.46 12.26
CA GLY A 130 3.63 -18.37 11.45
C GLY A 130 2.78 -19.35 10.62
N PRO A 131 3.24 -20.56 10.33
CA PRO A 131 4.53 -21.21 10.70
C PRO A 131 5.76 -20.56 10.06
N ASN A 132 6.94 -21.13 10.28
CA ASN A 132 8.20 -20.60 9.76
C ASN A 132 8.50 -19.15 10.24
N SER A 133 8.17 -18.88 11.51
CA SER A 133 8.33 -17.57 12.16
C SER A 133 9.62 -17.50 12.99
N LEU A 134 10.18 -16.31 13.17
CA LEU A 134 11.19 -16.08 14.21
C LEU A 134 10.57 -16.08 15.61
N GLY A 135 9.30 -15.67 15.72
CA GLY A 135 8.56 -15.51 16.96
C GLY A 135 8.01 -14.12 17.18
N VAL A 136 7.65 -13.84 18.43
CA VAL A 136 7.11 -12.55 18.88
C VAL A 136 7.92 -11.97 20.03
N MET A 137 7.92 -10.64 20.16
CA MET A 137 8.60 -9.91 21.22
C MET A 137 7.70 -8.76 21.71
N SER A 138 7.70 -8.48 23.01
CA SER A 138 7.03 -7.33 23.59
C SER A 138 7.88 -6.75 24.70
N THR A 139 8.35 -5.53 24.52
CA THR A 139 9.30 -4.90 25.47
C THR A 139 8.65 -4.50 26.78
N PRO A 140 7.38 -4.02 26.84
CA PRO A 140 6.73 -3.70 28.11
C PRO A 140 6.57 -4.89 29.06
N LYS A 141 6.61 -6.13 28.54
CA LYS A 141 6.50 -7.37 29.32
C LYS A 141 7.82 -8.12 29.46
N GLY A 142 8.89 -7.61 28.86
CA GLY A 142 10.15 -8.35 28.73
C GLY A 142 10.00 -9.67 27.96
N LEU A 143 8.92 -9.82 27.19
CA LEU A 143 8.62 -11.01 26.40
C LEU A 143 9.56 -11.11 25.21
N ASN A 144 10.45 -12.11 25.20
CA ASN A 144 11.23 -12.48 24.03
C ASN A 144 10.98 -13.97 23.70
N ALA A 145 9.90 -14.23 22.99
CA ALA A 145 9.53 -15.55 22.50
C ALA A 145 10.10 -15.80 21.09
N THR A 146 11.33 -15.32 20.84
CA THR A 146 12.08 -15.51 19.59
C THR A 146 13.37 -16.30 19.84
N PHE A 147 14.00 -16.79 18.77
CA PHE A 147 15.36 -17.34 18.84
C PHE A 147 16.43 -16.31 18.39
N GLY A 148 16.07 -14.99 18.36
CA GLY A 148 17.04 -13.90 18.21
C GLY A 148 17.93 -13.78 19.42
N ASN A 149 19.10 -13.12 19.26
CA ASN A 149 20.10 -13.08 20.34
C ASN A 149 19.84 -12.03 21.40
N GLU A 150 19.07 -10.98 21.09
CA GLU A 150 18.91 -9.79 21.94
C GLU A 150 17.45 -9.38 22.08
N MET A 151 17.12 -8.77 23.22
CA MET A 151 15.86 -8.09 23.43
C MET A 151 15.91 -6.70 22.80
N ALA A 152 14.82 -6.26 22.17
CA ALA A 152 14.70 -4.91 21.66
C ALA A 152 14.82 -3.85 22.79
N THR A 153 15.27 -2.65 22.44
CA THR A 153 15.14 -1.47 23.30
C THR A 153 13.66 -1.12 23.42
N GLU A 154 13.20 -0.76 24.60
CA GLU A 154 11.81 -0.32 24.82
C GLU A 154 11.53 0.99 24.10
N GLY A 155 10.38 1.09 23.44
CA GLY A 155 9.91 2.26 22.69
C GLY A 155 8.45 2.13 22.28
N ASP A 156 8.07 2.91 21.28
CA ASP A 156 6.70 3.15 20.84
C ASP A 156 6.42 2.66 19.38
N VAL A 157 7.41 2.03 18.76
CA VAL A 157 7.30 1.50 17.40
C VAL A 157 6.90 0.02 17.44
N SER A 158 5.80 -0.34 16.76
CA SER A 158 5.42 -1.74 16.54
C SER A 158 5.89 -2.20 15.15
N PHE A 159 6.52 -3.37 15.06
CA PHE A 159 7.18 -3.83 13.83
C PHE A 159 6.78 -5.26 13.45
N MET A 160 6.34 -5.43 12.20
CA MET A 160 6.10 -6.74 11.61
C MET A 160 7.02 -7.02 10.43
N SER A 161 7.38 -8.29 10.25
CA SER A 161 8.20 -8.71 9.12
C SER A 161 7.89 -10.13 8.67
N GLN A 162 7.73 -10.33 7.37
CA GLN A 162 7.67 -11.68 6.79
C GLN A 162 9.03 -12.38 6.80
N SER A 163 10.14 -11.65 6.93
CA SER A 163 11.49 -12.20 7.01
C SER A 163 12.01 -12.25 8.45
N GLY A 164 12.11 -13.43 9.04
CA GLY A 164 12.69 -13.62 10.38
C GLY A 164 14.17 -13.19 10.45
N ALA A 165 14.96 -13.44 9.41
CA ALA A 165 16.35 -12.99 9.34
C ALA A 165 16.46 -11.46 9.29
N PHE A 166 15.49 -10.81 8.66
CA PHE A 166 15.44 -9.35 8.62
C PHE A 166 15.15 -8.75 10.00
N VAL A 167 14.26 -9.35 10.79
CA VAL A 167 14.02 -8.92 12.18
C VAL A 167 15.31 -8.93 13.00
N THR A 168 16.13 -9.98 12.91
CA THR A 168 17.40 -10.03 13.68
C THR A 168 18.39 -8.96 13.23
N ALA A 169 18.45 -8.66 11.93
CA ALA A 169 19.30 -7.58 11.41
C ALA A 169 18.81 -6.20 11.86
N VAL A 170 17.50 -5.99 11.90
CA VAL A 170 16.87 -4.76 12.37
C VAL A 170 17.15 -4.53 13.86
N LEU A 171 17.04 -5.56 14.68
CA LEU A 171 17.32 -5.46 16.13
C LEU A 171 18.78 -5.04 16.40
N ASP A 172 19.74 -5.67 15.72
CA ASP A 172 21.16 -5.34 15.85
C ASP A 172 21.45 -3.89 15.39
N TRP A 173 20.84 -3.48 14.28
CA TRP A 173 20.98 -2.13 13.74
C TRP A 173 20.33 -1.06 14.63
N ALA A 174 19.15 -1.33 15.18
CA ALA A 174 18.37 -0.42 16.01
C ALA A 174 19.03 -0.18 17.38
N ALA A 175 19.62 -1.23 17.96
CA ALA A 175 20.36 -1.14 19.24
C ALA A 175 21.55 -0.15 19.19
N GLU A 176 22.18 0.00 18.02
CA GLU A 176 23.26 0.98 17.83
C GLU A 176 22.78 2.43 17.68
N ARG A 177 21.45 2.64 17.51
CA ARG A 177 20.83 3.94 17.14
C ARG A 177 19.74 4.40 18.09
N ASP A 178 19.59 3.68 19.21
CA ASP A 178 18.56 3.96 20.23
C ASP A 178 17.12 4.00 19.66
N VAL A 179 16.84 3.21 18.59
CA VAL A 179 15.48 3.01 18.11
C VAL A 179 14.80 1.97 18.98
N GLY A 180 13.74 2.39 19.66
CA GLY A 180 12.96 1.54 20.57
C GLY A 180 11.77 0.91 19.86
N PHE A 181 11.45 -0.33 20.26
CA PHE A 181 10.25 -1.04 19.81
C PHE A 181 9.36 -1.36 20.99
N LYS A 182 8.05 -1.35 20.74
CA LYS A 182 7.05 -1.87 21.67
C LYS A 182 6.84 -3.35 21.43
N ASP A 183 6.31 -3.69 20.27
CA ASP A 183 6.02 -5.06 19.88
C ASP A 183 6.72 -5.40 18.54
N ILE A 184 7.12 -6.66 18.43
CA ILE A 184 7.73 -7.18 17.18
C ILE A 184 7.11 -8.54 16.88
N VAL A 185 6.72 -8.74 15.62
CA VAL A 185 6.25 -10.02 15.12
C VAL A 185 6.98 -10.44 13.83
N SER A 186 7.40 -11.69 13.80
CA SER A 186 7.79 -12.34 12.54
C SER A 186 6.60 -13.12 12.01
N LEU A 187 6.01 -12.64 10.90
CA LEU A 187 4.77 -13.21 10.34
C LEU A 187 4.93 -14.65 9.85
N GLY A 188 6.11 -14.99 9.30
CA GLY A 188 6.34 -16.30 8.67
C GLY A 188 5.43 -16.51 7.46
N ASN A 189 4.81 -17.71 7.35
CA ASN A 189 3.93 -18.07 6.23
C ASN A 189 2.51 -17.52 6.33
N LYS A 190 2.14 -16.79 7.40
CA LYS A 190 0.82 -16.19 7.59
C LYS A 190 -0.34 -17.18 7.43
N ALA A 191 -0.25 -18.33 8.11
CA ALA A 191 -1.26 -19.37 7.92
C ALA A 191 -2.64 -18.97 8.46
N ILE A 192 -2.73 -18.15 9.52
CA ILE A 192 -3.96 -17.65 10.12
C ILE A 192 -3.87 -16.13 10.32
N LEU A 193 -2.97 -15.66 11.21
CA LEU A 193 -2.78 -14.22 11.42
C LEU A 193 -1.88 -13.65 10.33
N ASP A 194 -2.36 -12.57 9.73
CA ASP A 194 -1.67 -11.84 8.69
C ASP A 194 -1.32 -10.39 9.11
N GLU A 195 -0.82 -9.58 8.20
CA GLU A 195 -0.47 -8.19 8.43
C GLU A 195 -1.65 -7.32 8.86
N GLY A 196 -2.86 -7.59 8.35
CA GLY A 196 -4.07 -6.85 8.67
C GLY A 196 -4.48 -7.03 10.15
N ASP A 197 -4.36 -8.25 10.70
CA ASP A 197 -4.64 -8.52 12.11
C ASP A 197 -3.73 -7.71 13.05
N PHE A 198 -2.43 -7.59 12.71
CA PHE A 198 -1.48 -6.81 13.52
C PHE A 198 -1.66 -5.31 13.37
N VAL A 199 -1.99 -4.84 12.17
CA VAL A 199 -2.36 -3.43 11.94
C VAL A 199 -3.59 -3.07 12.80
N ALA A 200 -4.62 -3.91 12.81
CA ALA A 200 -5.81 -3.68 13.62
C ALA A 200 -5.51 -3.66 15.12
N GLU A 201 -4.71 -4.62 15.63
CA GLU A 201 -4.35 -4.70 17.05
C GLU A 201 -3.55 -3.49 17.50
N TRP A 202 -2.53 -3.09 16.75
CA TRP A 202 -1.65 -1.97 17.09
C TRP A 202 -2.31 -0.61 16.87
N GLY A 203 -3.25 -0.51 15.93
CA GLY A 203 -4.03 0.71 15.73
C GLY A 203 -4.99 1.03 16.87
N GLU A 204 -5.44 0.00 17.65
CA GLU A 204 -6.21 0.20 18.88
C GLU A 204 -5.33 0.48 20.11
N ASP A 205 -4.02 0.35 20.00
CA ASP A 205 -3.09 0.43 21.11
C ASP A 205 -2.51 1.84 21.28
N PRO A 206 -2.87 2.56 22.36
CA PRO A 206 -2.46 3.95 22.56
C PRO A 206 -0.95 4.14 22.85
N ASP A 207 -0.21 3.04 23.05
CA ASP A 207 1.23 3.07 23.29
C ASP A 207 2.02 2.70 22.02
N THR A 208 1.36 2.58 20.86
CA THR A 208 1.98 2.41 19.53
C THR A 208 1.84 3.71 18.75
N ASP A 209 2.95 4.44 18.54
CA ASP A 209 2.97 5.70 17.80
C ASP A 209 3.15 5.49 16.29
N VAL A 210 3.85 4.41 15.89
CA VAL A 210 4.13 4.09 14.48
C VAL A 210 4.11 2.58 14.25
N ILE A 211 3.49 2.14 13.17
CA ILE A 211 3.50 0.75 12.71
C ILE A 211 4.47 0.63 11.53
N LEU A 212 5.45 -0.25 11.64
CA LEU A 212 6.38 -0.57 10.57
C LEU A 212 6.15 -1.97 10.00
N GLY A 213 6.32 -2.13 8.70
CA GLY A 213 6.22 -3.42 8.05
C GLY A 213 7.28 -3.68 6.98
N TYR A 214 7.81 -4.90 6.97
CA TYR A 214 8.53 -5.46 5.83
C TYR A 214 7.71 -6.61 5.25
N LEU A 215 7.12 -6.40 4.07
CA LEU A 215 6.19 -7.32 3.44
C LEU A 215 6.72 -7.81 2.08
N GLU A 216 6.57 -9.10 1.83
CA GLU A 216 6.84 -9.75 0.54
C GLU A 216 5.56 -9.90 -0.28
N ASP A 217 4.43 -10.10 0.40
CA ASP A 217 3.07 -10.11 -0.16
C ASP A 217 2.03 -9.61 0.88
N ILE A 218 0.80 -9.39 0.41
CA ILE A 218 -0.39 -9.12 1.23
C ILE A 218 -1.41 -10.20 0.87
N ASP A 219 -1.98 -10.89 1.86
CA ASP A 219 -2.86 -12.03 1.61
C ASP A 219 -4.25 -11.60 1.11
N ASP A 220 -4.87 -10.64 1.78
CA ASP A 220 -6.16 -10.05 1.40
C ASP A 220 -6.02 -8.53 1.29
N GLY A 221 -5.79 -8.05 0.06
CA GLY A 221 -5.56 -6.62 -0.20
C GLY A 221 -6.79 -5.75 0.08
N GLU A 222 -8.01 -6.28 -0.14
CA GLU A 222 -9.25 -5.54 0.12
C GLU A 222 -9.45 -5.34 1.63
N GLU A 223 -9.28 -6.41 2.41
CA GLU A 223 -9.37 -6.33 3.87
C GLU A 223 -8.26 -5.46 4.47
N PHE A 224 -7.04 -5.59 3.96
CA PHE A 224 -5.90 -4.75 4.36
C PHE A 224 -6.18 -3.26 4.13
N ILE A 225 -6.65 -2.87 2.93
CA ILE A 225 -7.01 -1.48 2.62
C ILE A 225 -8.06 -0.96 3.60
N ARG A 226 -9.10 -1.74 3.86
CA ARG A 226 -10.18 -1.36 4.78
C ARG A 226 -9.68 -1.14 6.20
N THR A 227 -8.88 -2.06 6.71
CA THR A 227 -8.32 -2.01 8.07
C THR A 227 -7.31 -0.87 8.22
N ALA A 228 -6.39 -0.74 7.27
CA ALA A 228 -5.37 0.30 7.30
C ALA A 228 -5.97 1.71 7.22
N ARG A 229 -7.02 1.94 6.42
CA ARG A 229 -7.76 3.23 6.36
C ARG A 229 -8.30 3.68 7.71
N GLU A 230 -8.76 2.75 8.54
CA GLU A 230 -9.25 3.06 9.87
C GLU A 230 -8.09 3.44 10.81
N VAL A 231 -6.97 2.73 10.71
CA VAL A 231 -5.81 2.90 11.57
C VAL A 231 -5.00 4.14 11.20
N THR A 232 -4.79 4.40 9.90
CA THR A 232 -3.95 5.52 9.43
C THR A 232 -4.52 6.91 9.73
N GLN A 233 -5.75 7.02 10.21
CA GLN A 233 -6.29 8.29 10.71
C GLN A 233 -5.63 8.73 12.02
N ASP A 234 -5.19 7.78 12.85
CA ASP A 234 -4.62 8.06 14.18
C ASP A 234 -3.16 7.56 14.30
N THR A 235 -2.80 6.48 13.61
CA THR A 235 -1.47 5.84 13.72
C THR A 235 -0.85 5.64 12.34
N PRO A 236 0.32 6.24 12.03
CA PRO A 236 1.00 6.08 10.76
C PRO A 236 1.49 4.65 10.54
N ILE A 237 1.33 4.16 9.31
CA ILE A 237 1.83 2.87 8.87
C ILE A 237 2.89 3.10 7.79
N VAL A 238 4.11 2.62 8.01
CA VAL A 238 5.22 2.73 7.06
C VAL A 238 5.65 1.35 6.59
N LEU A 239 5.64 1.12 5.27
CA LEU A 239 5.86 -0.21 4.69
C LEU A 239 6.99 -0.23 3.67
N VAL A 240 7.88 -1.21 3.80
CA VAL A 240 8.75 -1.67 2.71
C VAL A 240 8.10 -2.87 2.06
N LYS A 241 7.71 -2.74 0.79
CA LYS A 241 7.24 -3.87 -0.03
C LYS A 241 8.38 -4.37 -0.91
N SER A 242 8.83 -5.59 -0.69
CA SER A 242 9.85 -6.23 -1.52
C SER A 242 9.24 -6.89 -2.77
N GLY A 243 10.07 -7.21 -3.76
CA GLY A 243 9.60 -7.88 -4.99
C GLY A 243 8.96 -6.93 -6.02
N ARG A 244 9.35 -5.66 -6.07
CA ARG A 244 8.80 -4.62 -6.99
C ARG A 244 9.09 -4.86 -8.47
N THR A 245 10.21 -5.47 -8.79
CA THR A 245 10.59 -5.77 -10.18
C THR A 245 10.23 -7.20 -10.54
N ASP A 246 10.09 -7.51 -11.83
CA ASP A 246 9.82 -8.87 -12.31
C ASP A 246 10.82 -9.90 -11.75
N ALA A 247 12.10 -9.51 -11.65
CA ALA A 247 13.13 -10.36 -11.06
C ALA A 247 12.93 -10.51 -9.55
N GLY A 248 12.56 -9.43 -8.85
CA GLY A 248 12.26 -9.42 -7.42
C GLY A 248 11.00 -10.23 -7.11
N ALA A 249 9.92 -10.05 -7.88
CA ALA A 249 8.67 -10.81 -7.75
C ALA A 249 8.91 -12.32 -7.95
N SER A 250 9.70 -12.72 -8.95
CA SER A 250 10.09 -14.11 -9.15
C SER A 250 10.91 -14.67 -7.98
N ALA A 251 11.77 -13.86 -7.35
CA ALA A 251 12.54 -14.27 -6.20
C ALA A 251 11.64 -14.42 -4.95
N ALA A 252 10.73 -13.47 -4.70
CA ALA A 252 9.76 -13.51 -3.61
C ALA A 252 8.85 -14.75 -3.74
N ALA A 253 8.24 -14.97 -4.90
CA ALA A 253 7.40 -16.14 -5.17
C ALA A 253 8.13 -17.48 -4.97
N SER A 254 9.43 -17.53 -5.29
CA SER A 254 10.26 -18.71 -5.03
C SER A 254 10.54 -18.91 -3.54
N HIS A 255 10.52 -17.85 -2.74
CA HIS A 255 10.80 -17.88 -1.31
C HIS A 255 9.54 -18.17 -0.48
N THR A 256 8.43 -17.53 -0.79
CA THR A 256 7.16 -17.67 -0.05
C THR A 256 6.27 -18.79 -0.59
N GLY A 257 6.40 -19.14 -1.87
CA GLY A 257 5.50 -20.06 -2.57
C GLY A 257 4.17 -19.42 -3.00
N ALA A 258 3.96 -18.14 -2.72
CA ALA A 258 2.77 -17.38 -3.08
C ALA A 258 2.89 -16.77 -4.49
N MET A 259 1.74 -16.54 -5.17
CA MET A 259 1.69 -15.70 -6.36
C MET A 259 1.65 -14.24 -5.91
N ALA A 260 2.66 -13.46 -6.27
CA ALA A 260 2.65 -12.03 -6.03
C ALA A 260 1.65 -11.32 -6.95
N GLY A 261 0.90 -10.36 -6.43
CA GLY A 261 0.13 -9.40 -7.21
C GLY A 261 1.02 -8.50 -8.06
N SER A 262 0.41 -7.72 -8.94
CA SER A 262 1.17 -6.78 -9.77
C SER A 262 1.69 -5.60 -8.96
N GLU A 263 2.84 -5.04 -9.33
CA GLU A 263 3.40 -3.84 -8.66
C GLU A 263 2.40 -2.67 -8.65
N ARG A 264 1.66 -2.47 -9.75
CA ARG A 264 0.60 -1.46 -9.83
C ARG A 264 -0.55 -1.70 -8.83
N ALA A 265 -0.86 -2.97 -8.52
CA ALA A 265 -1.86 -3.29 -7.50
C ALA A 265 -1.40 -2.89 -6.10
N TYR A 266 -0.14 -3.19 -5.78
CA TYR A 266 0.44 -2.76 -4.50
C TYR A 266 0.53 -1.24 -4.39
N GLU A 267 0.96 -0.55 -5.44
CA GLU A 267 1.04 0.91 -5.46
C GLU A 267 -0.34 1.52 -5.17
N ALA A 268 -1.35 1.14 -5.95
CA ALA A 268 -2.71 1.62 -5.76
C ALA A 268 -3.30 1.21 -4.39
N GLY A 269 -3.14 -0.05 -3.99
CA GLY A 269 -3.70 -0.56 -2.73
C GLY A 269 -3.09 0.10 -1.49
N LEU A 270 -1.77 0.28 -1.46
CA LEU A 270 -1.08 0.93 -0.34
C LEU A 270 -1.39 2.42 -0.26
N GLU A 271 -1.48 3.12 -1.40
CA GLU A 271 -1.93 4.52 -1.47
C GLU A 271 -3.36 4.68 -0.97
N GLN A 272 -4.29 3.80 -1.41
CA GLN A 272 -5.68 3.81 -0.95
C GLN A 272 -5.82 3.43 0.52
N ALA A 273 -4.93 2.59 1.04
CA ALA A 273 -4.84 2.26 2.45
C ALA A 273 -4.36 3.43 3.32
N GLY A 274 -3.77 4.47 2.71
CA GLY A 274 -3.17 5.59 3.44
C GLY A 274 -1.84 5.20 4.11
N THR A 275 -1.12 4.23 3.56
CA THR A 275 0.18 3.81 4.10
C THR A 275 1.33 4.55 3.42
N LEU A 276 2.34 4.92 4.20
CA LEU A 276 3.58 5.49 3.68
C LEU A 276 4.46 4.37 3.14
N ARG A 277 4.63 4.33 1.83
CA ARG A 277 5.46 3.32 1.19
C ARG A 277 6.88 3.85 1.00
N VAL A 278 7.87 3.09 1.48
CA VAL A 278 9.28 3.43 1.36
C VAL A 278 10.06 2.38 0.56
N GLU A 279 11.16 2.81 -0.07
CA GLU A 279 11.95 1.96 -0.95
C GLU A 279 13.14 1.27 -0.26
N SER A 280 13.55 1.79 0.88
CA SER A 280 14.72 1.30 1.60
C SER A 280 14.47 1.13 3.10
N VAL A 281 15.26 0.24 3.69
CA VAL A 281 15.28 0.04 5.15
C VAL A 281 15.68 1.33 5.88
N GLN A 282 16.53 2.15 5.25
CA GLN A 282 16.95 3.41 5.84
C GLN A 282 15.79 4.39 5.95
N GLU A 283 14.99 4.54 4.90
CA GLU A 283 13.78 5.38 4.91
C GLU A 283 12.75 4.87 5.91
N LEU A 284 12.57 3.53 6.01
CA LEU A 284 11.66 2.92 6.98
C LEU A 284 11.91 3.43 8.40
N PHE A 285 13.18 3.50 8.79
CA PHE A 285 13.55 3.96 10.14
C PHE A 285 13.67 5.47 10.25
N ASP A 286 14.02 6.18 9.17
CA ASP A 286 13.98 7.63 9.13
C ASP A 286 12.56 8.15 9.37
N TYR A 287 11.58 7.54 8.70
CA TYR A 287 10.16 7.86 8.86
C TYR A 287 9.65 7.46 10.25
N ALA A 288 10.07 6.29 10.76
CA ALA A 288 9.72 5.91 12.12
C ALA A 288 10.15 6.94 13.15
N GLN A 289 11.41 7.40 13.09
CA GLN A 289 11.96 8.36 14.05
C GLN A 289 11.25 9.72 13.99
N ILE A 290 10.89 10.20 12.80
CA ILE A 290 10.24 11.51 12.71
C ILE A 290 8.76 11.44 13.07
N LEU A 291 8.07 10.39 12.66
CA LEU A 291 6.63 10.21 12.92
C LEU A 291 6.32 9.94 14.40
N SER A 292 7.22 9.25 15.13
CA SER A 292 7.04 9.04 16.58
C SER A 292 7.55 10.21 17.42
N GLY A 293 8.50 11.00 16.90
CA GLY A 293 9.21 12.02 17.69
C GLY A 293 8.75 13.46 17.47
N GLN A 294 8.07 13.77 16.37
CA GLN A 294 7.78 15.15 15.99
C GLN A 294 6.28 15.40 15.77
N PRO A 295 5.79 16.62 16.08
CA PRO A 295 4.41 16.99 15.79
C PRO A 295 4.18 17.08 14.28
N LEU A 296 2.91 16.93 13.86
CA LEU A 296 2.53 17.17 12.47
C LEU A 296 2.60 18.66 12.13
N PRO A 297 3.08 19.02 10.93
CA PRO A 297 3.13 20.41 10.49
C PRO A 297 1.74 20.94 10.11
N ASP A 298 1.53 22.28 10.19
CA ASP A 298 0.30 22.92 9.74
C ASP A 298 0.30 23.26 8.23
N GLY A 299 1.46 23.17 7.56
CA GLY A 299 1.66 23.51 6.13
C GLY A 299 2.83 22.75 5.51
N GLU A 300 3.25 23.19 4.33
CA GLU A 300 4.33 22.59 3.53
C GLU A 300 5.59 23.50 3.49
N GLU A 301 5.56 24.65 4.17
CA GLU A 301 6.58 25.67 4.10
C GLU A 301 7.72 25.38 5.09
N ILE A 302 8.89 25.08 4.54
CA ILE A 302 10.09 24.72 5.29
C ILE A 302 11.09 25.87 5.39
N ALA A 303 11.65 26.10 6.58
CA ALA A 303 12.78 26.99 6.80
C ALA A 303 14.09 26.21 6.96
N ILE A 304 15.17 26.74 6.41
CA ILE A 304 16.51 26.16 6.51
C ILE A 304 17.43 27.14 7.25
N VAL A 305 18.01 26.69 8.37
CA VAL A 305 19.04 27.46 9.12
C VAL A 305 20.35 26.71 9.07
N THR A 306 21.41 27.36 8.57
CA THR A 306 22.71 26.70 8.38
C THR A 306 23.89 27.63 8.70
N ASN A 307 25.03 27.04 9.14
CA ASN A 307 26.30 27.74 9.21
C ASN A 307 27.22 27.48 8.01
N ALA A 308 26.69 26.83 6.95
CA ALA A 308 27.49 26.40 5.80
C ALA A 308 26.68 26.47 4.49
N GLY A 309 27.07 27.36 3.59
CA GLY A 309 26.34 27.61 2.35
C GLY A 309 26.21 26.39 1.44
N GLY A 310 27.23 25.55 1.32
CA GLY A 310 27.17 24.34 0.48
C GLY A 310 26.09 23.36 0.90
N PRO A 311 26.07 22.88 2.15
CA PRO A 311 24.98 22.06 2.69
C PRO A 311 23.62 22.74 2.63
N GLY A 312 23.54 24.06 2.85
CA GLY A 312 22.28 24.82 2.67
C GLY A 312 21.71 24.71 1.26
N VAL A 313 22.57 24.80 0.23
CA VAL A 313 22.15 24.57 -1.18
C VAL A 313 21.69 23.14 -1.41
N MET A 314 22.41 22.14 -0.88
CA MET A 314 21.97 20.73 -0.99
C MET A 314 20.61 20.50 -0.33
N THR A 315 20.34 21.15 0.81
CA THR A 315 19.02 21.09 1.46
C THR A 315 17.94 21.73 0.59
N THR A 316 18.26 22.87 -0.06
CA THR A 316 17.33 23.53 -0.99
C THR A 316 17.03 22.67 -2.21
N ASP A 317 18.04 21.98 -2.77
CA ASP A 317 17.84 21.05 -3.87
C ASP A 317 16.90 19.91 -3.44
N ALA A 318 17.10 19.36 -2.23
CA ALA A 318 16.23 18.31 -1.69
C ALA A 318 14.78 18.79 -1.48
N VAL A 319 14.57 20.05 -1.06
CA VAL A 319 13.21 20.64 -1.00
C VAL A 319 12.60 20.74 -2.39
N GLY A 320 13.39 21.07 -3.41
CA GLY A 320 12.91 21.12 -4.80
C GLY A 320 12.54 19.76 -5.40
N ASP A 321 13.06 18.67 -4.83
CA ASP A 321 12.76 17.28 -5.22
C ASP A 321 11.63 16.65 -4.35
N SER A 322 11.06 17.40 -3.40
CA SER A 322 9.96 16.98 -2.50
C SER A 322 8.69 17.78 -2.76
N ASP A 323 7.61 17.46 -2.07
CA ASP A 323 6.34 18.20 -2.11
C ASP A 323 6.38 19.46 -1.21
N LEU A 324 7.47 19.68 -0.46
CA LEU A 324 7.66 20.84 0.38
C LEU A 324 8.06 22.08 -0.43
N SER A 325 7.84 23.26 0.13
CA SER A 325 8.24 24.53 -0.45
C SER A 325 9.06 25.38 0.53
N LEU A 326 9.99 26.20 0.00
CA LEU A 326 10.73 27.13 0.86
C LEU A 326 9.80 28.22 1.40
N ALA A 327 9.77 28.41 2.72
CA ALA A 327 9.02 29.47 3.35
C ALA A 327 9.46 30.86 2.87
N GLU A 328 8.50 31.72 2.51
CA GLU A 328 8.72 33.13 2.23
C GLU A 328 8.53 33.93 3.51
N PHE A 329 9.62 34.39 4.11
CA PHE A 329 9.59 35.10 5.40
C PHE A 329 8.85 36.45 5.31
N THR A 330 8.24 36.83 6.41
CA THR A 330 7.60 38.15 6.56
C THR A 330 8.64 39.29 6.64
N ASP A 331 8.20 40.54 6.38
CA ASP A 331 9.08 41.71 6.52
C ASP A 331 9.65 41.83 7.94
N GLU A 332 8.87 41.46 8.98
CA GLU A 332 9.28 41.49 10.39
C GLU A 332 10.43 40.55 10.66
N THR A 333 10.36 39.34 10.14
CA THR A 333 11.43 38.32 10.21
C THR A 333 12.70 38.81 9.50
N PHE A 334 12.59 39.40 8.31
CA PHE A 334 13.73 40.00 7.62
C PHE A 334 14.36 41.16 8.39
N GLU A 335 13.56 42.02 9.02
CA GLU A 335 14.10 43.14 9.83
C GLU A 335 14.83 42.60 11.06
N THR A 336 14.25 41.61 11.76
CA THR A 336 14.87 40.99 12.95
C THR A 336 16.17 40.25 12.60
N LEU A 337 16.17 39.44 11.54
CA LEU A 337 17.39 38.76 11.08
C LEU A 337 18.46 39.76 10.66
N ARG A 338 18.10 40.87 10.04
CA ARG A 338 19.09 41.92 9.65
C ARG A 338 19.72 42.62 10.86
N GLU A 339 18.98 42.76 11.97
CA GLU A 339 19.47 43.37 13.19
C GLU A 339 20.32 42.42 14.03
N THR A 340 20.00 41.11 14.03
CA THR A 340 20.58 40.10 14.89
C THR A 340 21.75 39.33 14.24
N MET A 341 21.72 39.22 12.89
CA MET A 341 22.73 38.46 12.15
C MET A 341 23.91 39.35 11.68
N PRO A 342 25.11 38.79 11.48
CA PRO A 342 26.26 39.51 10.90
C PRO A 342 25.91 40.03 9.49
N GLU A 343 26.52 41.15 9.09
CA GLU A 343 26.33 41.76 7.77
C GLU A 343 26.63 40.78 6.59
N ALA A 344 27.50 39.80 6.84
CA ALA A 344 27.89 38.79 5.84
C ALA A 344 26.95 37.59 5.78
N ALA A 345 25.98 37.48 6.69
CA ALA A 345 25.01 36.40 6.70
C ALA A 345 24.00 36.54 5.56
N ASN A 346 23.52 35.41 5.02
CA ASN A 346 22.36 35.41 4.18
C ASN A 346 21.08 35.30 5.07
N ILE A 347 20.22 36.29 5.01
CA ILE A 347 18.98 36.34 5.79
C ILE A 347 17.75 35.86 5.03
N TYR A 348 17.93 35.43 3.78
CA TYR A 348 16.87 34.77 2.99
C TYR A 348 16.89 33.26 3.26
N ASN A 349 15.81 32.57 2.91
CA ASN A 349 15.76 31.13 3.03
C ASN A 349 16.54 30.45 1.87
N PRO A 350 17.60 29.65 2.15
CA PRO A 350 18.16 29.27 3.45
C PRO A 350 18.88 30.42 4.19
N VAL A 351 18.65 30.50 5.52
CA VAL A 351 19.33 31.44 6.40
C VAL A 351 20.75 30.94 6.68
N ASP A 352 21.77 31.48 5.99
CA ASP A 352 23.16 31.11 6.20
C ASP A 352 23.81 32.08 7.20
N ILE A 353 23.98 31.62 8.45
CA ILE A 353 24.51 32.39 9.58
C ILE A 353 26.04 32.39 9.65
N ILE A 354 26.68 31.89 8.59
CA ILE A 354 28.14 31.81 8.35
C ILE A 354 28.93 30.92 9.31
N GLY A 355 30.13 30.44 8.85
CA GLY A 355 30.92 29.37 9.47
C GLY A 355 31.54 29.69 10.83
N ASP A 356 31.50 30.93 11.30
CA ASP A 356 31.97 31.31 12.63
C ASP A 356 30.85 31.41 13.67
N ALA A 357 29.66 30.83 13.35
CA ALA A 357 28.49 30.84 14.21
C ALA A 357 28.69 29.95 15.45
N PRO A 358 28.61 30.49 16.67
CA PRO A 358 28.42 29.69 17.88
C PRO A 358 26.95 29.31 18.05
N ALA A 359 26.60 28.49 19.06
CA ALA A 359 25.26 28.03 19.32
C ALA A 359 24.23 29.16 19.55
N GLU A 360 24.64 30.27 20.20
CA GLU A 360 23.76 31.41 20.45
C GLU A 360 23.31 32.13 19.16
N ARG A 361 24.10 32.01 18.07
CA ARG A 361 23.67 32.57 16.78
C ARG A 361 22.62 31.69 16.11
N PHE A 362 22.70 30.37 16.26
CA PHE A 362 21.63 29.44 15.87
C PHE A 362 20.36 29.70 16.68
N GLU A 363 20.49 29.92 18.02
CA GLU A 363 19.37 30.27 18.88
C GLU A 363 18.63 31.49 18.35
N SER A 364 19.32 32.59 18.13
CA SER A 364 18.72 33.84 17.62
C SER A 364 18.07 33.68 16.22
N ALA A 365 18.69 32.89 15.33
CA ALA A 365 18.12 32.62 14.03
C ALA A 365 16.87 31.73 14.10
N LEU A 366 16.92 30.67 14.90
CA LEU A 366 15.82 29.73 15.06
C LEU A 366 14.63 30.38 15.77
N GLU A 367 14.85 31.13 16.85
CA GLU A 367 13.80 31.90 17.53
C GLU A 367 13.07 32.81 16.55
N THR A 368 13.80 33.50 15.67
CA THR A 368 13.22 34.44 14.70
C THR A 368 12.47 33.69 13.60
N VAL A 369 13.05 32.63 13.05
CA VAL A 369 12.51 31.92 11.90
C VAL A 369 11.28 31.06 12.29
N LEU A 370 11.34 30.36 13.45
CA LEU A 370 10.24 29.54 13.92
C LEU A 370 9.06 30.34 14.45
N ALA A 371 9.23 31.66 14.68
CA ALA A 371 8.15 32.56 15.04
C ALA A 371 7.43 33.17 13.80
N ASP A 372 7.93 32.97 12.59
CA ASP A 372 7.31 33.47 11.36
C ASP A 372 6.05 32.66 11.01
N GLU A 373 4.95 33.37 10.74
CA GLU A 373 3.64 32.74 10.43
C GLU A 373 3.62 31.94 9.13
N ASN A 374 4.61 32.14 8.27
CA ASN A 374 4.76 31.40 7.01
C ASN A 374 5.69 30.19 7.14
N VAL A 375 6.13 29.82 8.35
CA VAL A 375 6.99 28.65 8.58
C VAL A 375 6.23 27.56 9.28
N SER A 376 6.15 26.42 8.64
CA SER A 376 5.45 25.21 9.15
C SER A 376 6.40 24.18 9.74
N MET A 377 7.69 24.21 9.35
CA MET A 377 8.73 23.29 9.80
C MET A 377 10.14 23.83 9.54
N ALA A 378 11.16 23.20 10.14
CA ALA A 378 12.54 23.62 9.90
C ALA A 378 13.56 22.48 9.81
N VAL A 379 14.61 22.71 8.99
CA VAL A 379 15.84 21.91 9.01
C VAL A 379 16.99 22.75 9.54
N VAL A 380 17.70 22.22 10.55
CA VAL A 380 18.94 22.81 11.10
C VAL A 380 20.13 22.05 10.54
N VAL A 381 20.94 22.74 9.72
CA VAL A 381 22.10 22.15 9.05
C VAL A 381 23.38 22.72 9.65
N ALA A 382 24.19 21.89 10.30
CA ALA A 382 25.39 22.36 10.98
C ALA A 382 26.63 21.57 10.59
N CYS A 383 27.65 22.29 10.17
CA CYS A 383 28.99 21.75 9.94
C CYS A 383 29.92 22.05 11.13
N PRO A 384 30.87 21.16 11.45
CA PRO A 384 31.84 21.38 12.56
C PRO A 384 32.75 22.55 12.25
N THR A 385 32.87 23.44 13.23
CA THR A 385 33.77 24.58 13.20
C THR A 385 34.55 24.66 14.52
N ALA A 386 35.52 25.56 14.61
CA ALA A 386 36.30 25.69 15.81
C ALA A 386 35.55 26.34 17.01
N VAL A 387 34.38 26.93 16.72
CA VAL A 387 33.61 27.72 17.71
C VAL A 387 32.25 27.09 18.04
N LEU A 388 31.80 26.12 17.28
CA LEU A 388 30.51 25.48 17.49
C LEU A 388 30.64 24.24 18.39
N SER A 389 29.94 24.25 19.51
CA SER A 389 29.66 23.06 20.32
C SER A 389 28.35 22.42 19.83
N PHE A 390 28.40 21.14 19.43
CA PHE A 390 27.20 20.41 19.03
C PHE A 390 26.30 20.05 20.21
N GLU A 391 26.85 19.94 21.42
CA GLU A 391 26.08 19.74 22.65
C GLU A 391 25.23 21.00 22.93
N GLU A 392 25.82 22.18 22.92
CA GLU A 392 25.10 23.45 23.10
C GLU A 392 24.10 23.71 21.96
N LEU A 393 24.47 23.37 20.71
CA LEU A 393 23.54 23.48 19.57
C LEU A 393 22.30 22.57 19.74
N ALA A 394 22.49 21.32 20.18
CA ALA A 394 21.42 20.38 20.42
C ALA A 394 20.44 20.89 21.49
N GLU A 395 20.99 21.43 22.61
CA GLU A 395 20.17 22.05 23.66
C GLU A 395 19.34 23.23 23.10
N VAL A 396 19.96 24.09 22.28
CA VAL A 396 19.27 25.19 21.60
C VAL A 396 18.14 24.67 20.69
N VAL A 397 18.42 23.68 19.86
CA VAL A 397 17.41 23.13 18.93
C VAL A 397 16.22 22.54 19.70
N VAL A 398 16.48 21.78 20.77
CA VAL A 398 15.45 21.22 21.64
C VAL A 398 14.61 22.33 22.26
N GLU A 399 15.23 23.38 22.81
CA GLU A 399 14.51 24.50 23.42
C GLU A 399 13.63 25.23 22.40
N GLN A 400 14.17 25.55 21.22
CA GLN A 400 13.43 26.27 20.18
C GLN A 400 12.29 25.43 19.56
N GLN A 401 12.50 24.13 19.37
CA GLN A 401 11.45 23.21 18.93
C GLN A 401 10.30 23.14 19.94
N GLN A 402 10.61 22.99 21.24
CA GLN A 402 9.60 22.93 22.31
C GLN A 402 8.82 24.28 22.47
N GLN A 403 9.48 25.41 22.24
CA GLN A 403 8.85 26.72 22.32
C GLN A 403 7.92 27.01 21.14
N SER A 404 8.35 26.65 19.93
CA SER A 404 7.54 26.84 18.71
C SER A 404 6.44 25.80 18.55
N GLY A 405 6.68 24.55 18.98
CA GLY A 405 5.81 23.42 18.72
C GLY A 405 5.80 22.94 17.26
N LEU A 406 6.70 23.49 16.41
CA LEU A 406 6.84 23.10 15.01
C LEU A 406 7.80 21.89 14.88
N PRO A 407 7.63 21.02 13.90
CA PRO A 407 8.55 19.93 13.64
C PRO A 407 9.91 20.45 13.16
N VAL A 408 10.98 19.85 13.71
CA VAL A 408 12.37 20.20 13.38
C VAL A 408 13.15 18.92 13.11
N ALA A 409 13.83 18.87 11.98
CA ALA A 409 14.84 17.87 11.69
C ALA A 409 16.25 18.48 11.70
N THR A 410 17.26 17.69 12.04
CA THR A 410 18.65 18.18 12.11
C THR A 410 19.57 17.42 11.17
N THR A 411 20.53 18.15 10.60
CA THR A 411 21.63 17.58 9.81
C THR A 411 22.96 18.04 10.43
N LEU A 412 23.49 17.22 11.34
CA LEU A 412 24.78 17.46 11.95
C LEU A 412 25.85 16.74 11.13
N MET A 413 26.52 17.47 10.24
CA MET A 413 27.49 16.92 9.29
C MET A 413 28.88 16.73 9.95
N GLY A 414 28.97 15.77 10.86
CA GLY A 414 30.22 15.48 11.59
C GLY A 414 30.38 13.98 11.89
N GLY A 415 31.50 13.62 12.45
CA GLY A 415 31.78 12.28 12.96
C GLY A 415 31.66 12.24 14.48
N LYS A 416 32.74 11.86 15.17
CA LYS A 416 32.74 11.75 16.64
C LYS A 416 32.40 13.04 17.40
N SER A 417 32.52 14.20 16.76
CA SER A 417 32.27 15.50 17.38
C SER A 417 30.78 15.78 17.61
N VAL A 418 29.88 15.06 16.94
CA VAL A 418 28.46 15.30 17.03
C VAL A 418 27.76 14.37 18.04
N GLY A 419 28.44 13.33 18.57
CA GLY A 419 27.81 12.26 19.34
C GLY A 419 27.04 12.74 20.58
N ALA A 420 27.60 13.66 21.39
CA ALA A 420 26.90 14.22 22.55
C ALA A 420 25.63 15.00 22.14
N GLY A 421 25.69 15.76 21.04
CA GLY A 421 24.53 16.45 20.51
C GLY A 421 23.47 15.49 19.96
N GLN A 422 23.89 14.40 19.33
CA GLN A 422 22.95 13.35 18.84
C GLN A 422 22.17 12.70 19.98
N GLU A 423 22.84 12.39 21.11
CA GLU A 423 22.18 11.82 22.28
C GLU A 423 21.11 12.76 22.88
N ILE A 424 21.39 14.07 22.94
CA ILE A 424 20.43 15.09 23.43
C ILE A 424 19.23 15.19 22.49
N LEU A 425 19.45 15.25 21.18
CA LEU A 425 18.38 15.32 20.17
C LEU A 425 17.51 14.07 20.20
N ALA A 426 18.13 12.88 20.26
CA ALA A 426 17.41 11.61 20.31
C ALA A 426 16.51 11.51 21.56
N GLN A 427 16.99 11.94 22.75
CA GLN A 427 16.18 11.96 23.97
C GLN A 427 15.00 12.94 23.89
N ALA A 428 15.06 13.92 23.03
CA ALA A 428 13.99 14.89 22.79
C ALA A 428 13.09 14.51 21.58
N GLY A 429 13.30 13.35 20.96
CA GLY A 429 12.55 12.93 19.77
C GLY A 429 12.87 13.74 18.51
N ILE A 430 14.00 14.45 18.46
CA ILE A 430 14.41 15.23 17.28
C ILE A 430 15.37 14.40 16.43
N PRO A 431 14.98 14.01 15.21
CA PRO A 431 15.81 13.15 14.37
C PRO A 431 17.04 13.87 13.85
N GLN A 432 18.14 13.12 13.76
CA GLN A 432 19.41 13.61 13.27
C GLN A 432 19.91 12.78 12.10
N TYR A 433 20.22 13.44 11.00
CA TYR A 433 20.72 12.83 9.77
C TYR A 433 22.11 13.38 9.43
N PHE A 434 22.87 12.61 8.65
CA PHE A 434 24.10 13.15 8.05
C PHE A 434 23.81 13.83 6.71
N ASP A 435 22.83 13.30 5.94
CA ASP A 435 22.47 13.80 4.63
C ASP A 435 21.24 14.71 4.72
N PRO A 436 21.32 15.95 4.20
CA PRO A 436 20.19 16.87 4.15
C PRO A 436 18.94 16.32 3.43
N ALA A 437 19.13 15.54 2.38
CA ALA A 437 18.00 14.95 1.64
C ALA A 437 17.14 14.03 2.53
N ARG A 438 17.78 13.30 3.45
CA ARG A 438 17.05 12.46 4.42
C ARG A 438 16.24 13.30 5.43
N ALA A 439 16.80 14.43 5.88
CA ALA A 439 16.09 15.33 6.78
C ALA A 439 14.84 15.94 6.11
N VAL A 440 14.98 16.37 4.86
CA VAL A 440 13.85 16.90 4.07
C VAL A 440 12.83 15.82 3.79
N GLY A 441 13.24 14.63 3.30
CA GLY A 441 12.31 13.53 3.02
C GLY A 441 11.55 13.04 4.26
N SER A 442 12.16 13.11 5.46
CA SER A 442 11.46 12.78 6.69
C SER A 442 10.42 13.85 7.08
N LEU A 443 10.70 15.15 6.87
CA LEU A 443 9.71 16.21 7.08
C LEU A 443 8.57 16.15 6.05
N ASP A 444 8.90 15.76 4.81
CA ASP A 444 7.93 15.52 3.76
C ASP A 444 6.96 14.39 4.15
N ALA A 445 7.49 13.29 4.73
CA ALA A 445 6.68 12.19 5.26
C ALA A 445 5.69 12.63 6.37
N LEU A 446 6.06 13.60 7.22
CA LEU A 446 5.12 14.19 8.19
C LEU A 446 3.96 14.90 7.49
N THR A 447 4.27 15.64 6.43
CA THR A 447 3.28 16.36 5.62
C THR A 447 2.35 15.38 4.89
N GLU A 448 2.92 14.34 4.30
CA GLU A 448 2.17 13.27 3.65
C GLU A 448 1.24 12.57 4.66
N TYR A 449 1.76 12.20 5.84
CA TYR A 449 0.93 11.59 6.88
C TYR A 449 -0.16 12.54 7.41
N ARG A 450 0.10 13.83 7.60
CA ARG A 450 -0.95 14.81 7.92
C ARG A 450 -2.08 14.75 6.89
N ASN A 451 -1.73 14.79 5.59
CA ASN A 451 -2.72 14.74 4.51
C ASN A 451 -3.53 13.43 4.53
N ILE A 452 -2.89 12.30 4.92
CA ILE A 452 -3.55 11.00 5.10
C ILE A 452 -4.51 11.05 6.30
N SER A 453 -4.06 11.54 7.46
CA SER A 453 -4.83 11.57 8.70
C SER A 453 -6.05 12.52 8.62
N GLU A 454 -5.96 13.57 7.81
CA GLU A 454 -7.05 14.52 7.55
C GLU A 454 -8.00 14.06 6.43
N ARG A 455 -7.68 12.98 5.70
CA ARG A 455 -8.50 12.47 4.59
C ARG A 455 -9.80 11.87 5.12
N GLU A 456 -10.93 12.39 4.66
CA GLU A 456 -12.23 11.75 4.90
C GLU A 456 -12.44 10.59 3.91
N PHE A 457 -12.43 9.36 4.42
CA PHE A 457 -12.77 8.18 3.61
C PHE A 457 -14.28 8.09 3.42
N GLN A 458 -14.72 8.27 2.18
CA GLN A 458 -16.13 8.11 1.80
C GLN A 458 -16.39 6.68 1.36
N ALA A 459 -17.54 6.13 1.78
CA ALA A 459 -17.97 4.84 1.26
C ALA A 459 -18.33 4.98 -0.24
N PRO A 460 -18.04 3.95 -1.05
CA PRO A 460 -18.46 3.93 -2.46
C PRO A 460 -19.96 4.07 -2.61
N ASP A 461 -20.40 4.85 -3.59
CA ASP A 461 -21.82 4.99 -3.93
C ASP A 461 -22.40 3.70 -4.48
N THR A 462 -23.67 3.47 -4.19
CA THR A 462 -24.43 2.35 -4.75
C THR A 462 -25.50 2.88 -5.69
N PHE A 463 -25.38 2.56 -6.97
CA PHE A 463 -26.33 2.94 -8.00
C PHE A 463 -27.47 1.92 -8.14
N ASP A 464 -28.65 2.41 -8.50
CA ASP A 464 -29.78 1.53 -8.89
C ASP A 464 -29.51 1.01 -10.31
N VAL A 465 -29.23 -0.29 -10.42
CA VAL A 465 -28.78 -0.95 -11.63
C VAL A 465 -29.57 -2.23 -11.90
N ASP A 466 -29.66 -2.64 -13.16
CA ASP A 466 -30.35 -3.88 -13.56
C ASP A 466 -29.39 -5.09 -13.51
N ARG A 467 -29.14 -5.60 -12.30
CA ARG A 467 -28.28 -6.77 -12.07
C ARG A 467 -28.82 -8.06 -12.74
N GLU A 468 -30.15 -8.17 -12.94
CA GLU A 468 -30.71 -9.34 -13.62
C GLU A 468 -30.37 -9.33 -15.10
N ARG A 469 -30.55 -8.19 -15.76
CA ARG A 469 -30.17 -8.02 -17.18
C ARG A 469 -28.67 -8.26 -17.38
N ALA A 470 -27.85 -7.68 -16.53
CA ALA A 470 -26.38 -7.90 -16.57
C ALA A 470 -26.02 -9.40 -16.46
N ARG A 471 -26.63 -10.10 -15.50
CA ARG A 471 -26.44 -11.56 -15.32
C ARG A 471 -26.86 -12.36 -16.54
N GLU A 472 -27.98 -12.01 -17.20
CA GLU A 472 -28.44 -12.67 -18.42
C GLU A 472 -27.43 -12.55 -19.57
N VAL A 473 -26.79 -11.37 -19.73
CA VAL A 473 -25.76 -11.15 -20.73
C VAL A 473 -24.56 -12.06 -20.49
N LEU A 474 -24.04 -12.09 -19.23
CA LEU A 474 -22.90 -12.92 -18.85
C LEU A 474 -23.19 -14.42 -19.00
N GLN A 475 -24.37 -14.88 -18.56
CA GLN A 475 -24.82 -16.29 -18.78
C GLN A 475 -25.00 -16.63 -20.26
N GLY A 476 -25.34 -15.67 -21.09
CA GLY A 476 -25.41 -15.83 -22.54
C GLY A 476 -24.04 -16.23 -23.14
N ALA A 477 -22.95 -15.72 -22.62
CA ALA A 477 -21.59 -16.09 -23.02
C ALA A 477 -21.26 -17.54 -22.62
N SER A 478 -21.54 -17.91 -21.38
CA SER A 478 -21.30 -19.28 -20.88
C SER A 478 -22.03 -20.34 -21.73
N ARG A 479 -23.24 -20.06 -22.16
CA ARG A 479 -24.01 -20.97 -23.06
C ARG A 479 -23.40 -21.14 -24.44
N ARG A 480 -22.57 -20.19 -24.89
CA ARG A 480 -21.87 -20.23 -26.20
C ARG A 480 -20.48 -20.85 -26.10
N ASP A 481 -20.04 -21.29 -24.92
CA ASP A 481 -18.72 -21.85 -24.64
C ASP A 481 -17.60 -20.86 -25.04
N THR A 482 -17.84 -19.56 -24.79
CA THR A 482 -16.85 -18.50 -24.98
C THR A 482 -16.60 -17.76 -23.68
N ASN A 483 -15.35 -17.46 -23.43
CA ASN A 483 -14.95 -16.63 -22.30
C ASN A 483 -14.64 -15.16 -22.69
N ARG A 484 -14.83 -14.81 -23.96
CA ARG A 484 -14.59 -13.46 -24.49
C ARG A 484 -15.84 -12.89 -25.11
N LEU A 485 -16.15 -11.67 -24.72
CA LEU A 485 -17.24 -10.87 -25.27
C LEU A 485 -16.69 -9.54 -25.79
N GLY A 486 -17.36 -9.01 -26.80
CA GLY A 486 -17.09 -7.70 -27.35
C GLY A 486 -18.34 -6.82 -27.31
N VAL A 487 -18.61 -6.15 -28.43
CA VAL A 487 -19.73 -5.21 -28.54
C VAL A 487 -21.11 -5.82 -28.29
N GLU A 488 -21.26 -7.14 -28.40
CA GLU A 488 -22.47 -7.86 -28.01
C GLU A 488 -22.75 -7.83 -26.49
N ALA A 489 -21.77 -7.36 -25.70
CA ALA A 489 -21.91 -7.17 -24.26
C ALA A 489 -22.16 -5.70 -23.87
N MET A 490 -22.39 -4.79 -24.84
CA MET A 490 -22.70 -3.38 -24.56
C MET A 490 -23.95 -3.25 -23.67
N GLU A 491 -24.90 -4.17 -23.77
CA GLU A 491 -26.06 -4.22 -22.87
C GLU A 491 -25.67 -4.36 -21.38
N LEU A 492 -24.48 -4.87 -21.09
CA LEU A 492 -23.96 -4.94 -19.73
C LEU A 492 -23.67 -3.53 -19.18
N LEU A 493 -23.11 -2.66 -20.01
CA LEU A 493 -22.86 -1.26 -19.67
C LEU A 493 -24.16 -0.49 -19.47
N ASP A 494 -25.11 -0.67 -20.39
CA ASP A 494 -26.46 -0.07 -20.28
C ASP A 494 -27.18 -0.48 -18.99
N ALA A 495 -27.08 -1.77 -18.62
CA ALA A 495 -27.70 -2.29 -17.40
C ALA A 495 -27.13 -1.61 -16.13
N TYR A 496 -25.89 -1.11 -16.21
CA TYR A 496 -25.25 -0.35 -15.14
C TYR A 496 -25.33 1.17 -15.33
N GLY A 497 -26.06 1.63 -16.36
CA GLY A 497 -26.29 3.05 -16.65
C GLY A 497 -25.05 3.77 -17.18
N ILE A 498 -24.10 3.05 -17.77
CA ILE A 498 -22.98 3.60 -18.53
C ILE A 498 -23.47 3.83 -19.95
N PRO A 499 -23.47 5.10 -20.46
CA PRO A 499 -24.06 5.40 -21.76
C PRO A 499 -23.33 4.72 -22.91
N THR A 500 -24.11 4.14 -23.84
CA THR A 500 -23.63 3.53 -25.08
C THR A 500 -24.29 4.17 -26.29
N PRO A 501 -23.70 4.11 -27.51
CA PRO A 501 -24.34 4.60 -28.72
C PRO A 501 -25.65 3.84 -29.00
N GLN A 502 -26.66 4.54 -29.52
CA GLN A 502 -27.89 3.88 -29.98
C GLN A 502 -27.54 2.91 -31.11
N GLY A 503 -28.03 1.67 -31.00
CA GLY A 503 -27.80 0.63 -32.03
C GLY A 503 -27.92 -0.77 -31.46
N ASP A 504 -27.72 -1.77 -32.32
CA ASP A 504 -27.80 -3.18 -31.93
C ASP A 504 -26.92 -4.07 -32.83
N VAL A 505 -26.74 -5.31 -32.39
CA VAL A 505 -26.09 -6.37 -33.17
C VAL A 505 -27.15 -7.19 -33.90
N VAL A 506 -27.11 -7.20 -35.21
CA VAL A 506 -28.08 -7.86 -36.04
C VAL A 506 -27.46 -8.97 -36.88
N ASP A 507 -28.25 -10.01 -37.17
CA ASP A 507 -27.85 -11.19 -37.93
C ASP A 507 -28.30 -11.17 -39.39
N SER A 508 -29.03 -10.13 -39.79
CA SER A 508 -29.53 -9.98 -41.17
C SER A 508 -29.36 -8.56 -41.74
N PRO A 509 -29.16 -8.43 -43.07
CA PRO A 509 -29.08 -7.13 -43.73
C PRO A 509 -30.39 -6.31 -43.60
N GLY A 510 -31.53 -6.96 -43.45
CA GLY A 510 -32.82 -6.28 -43.34
C GLY A 510 -33.03 -5.63 -41.97
N ASP A 511 -32.56 -6.27 -40.90
CA ASP A 511 -32.58 -5.70 -39.57
C ASP A 511 -31.57 -4.57 -39.44
N ALA A 512 -30.43 -4.69 -40.13
CA ALA A 512 -29.42 -3.62 -40.21
C ALA A 512 -29.98 -2.33 -40.83
N GLU A 513 -30.76 -2.47 -41.94
CA GLU A 513 -31.48 -1.35 -42.57
C GLU A 513 -32.49 -0.71 -41.60
N ALA A 514 -33.26 -1.55 -40.88
CA ALA A 514 -34.27 -1.05 -39.97
C ALA A 514 -33.67 -0.20 -38.82
N ILE A 515 -32.53 -0.62 -38.24
CA ILE A 515 -31.82 0.14 -37.20
C ILE A 515 -31.27 1.45 -37.79
N ALA A 516 -30.66 1.43 -38.95
CA ALA A 516 -30.13 2.63 -39.60
C ALA A 516 -31.22 3.64 -39.95
N GLU A 517 -32.43 3.14 -40.37
CA GLU A 517 -33.61 3.98 -40.60
C GLU A 517 -34.15 4.59 -39.27
N GLU A 518 -34.05 3.87 -38.15
CA GLU A 518 -34.46 4.36 -36.83
C GLU A 518 -33.51 5.44 -36.31
N ILE A 519 -32.21 5.25 -36.50
CA ILE A 519 -31.15 6.27 -36.16
C ILE A 519 -31.34 7.50 -37.07
N GLY A 520 -31.61 7.31 -38.36
CA GLY A 520 -31.98 8.37 -39.29
C GLY A 520 -30.82 9.25 -39.78
N GLU A 521 -29.60 8.88 -39.47
CA GLU A 521 -28.33 9.54 -39.86
C GLU A 521 -27.35 8.46 -40.36
N ASP A 522 -26.15 8.88 -40.80
CA ASP A 522 -25.08 7.95 -41.15
C ASP A 522 -24.66 7.12 -39.91
N VAL A 523 -24.39 5.84 -40.13
CA VAL A 523 -24.10 4.90 -39.03
C VAL A 523 -22.67 4.37 -39.09
N VAL A 524 -22.22 3.80 -37.98
CA VAL A 524 -21.02 2.97 -37.91
C VAL A 524 -21.46 1.50 -37.94
N MET A 525 -20.80 0.72 -38.79
CA MET A 525 -21.04 -0.72 -38.89
C MET A 525 -19.78 -1.51 -38.55
N LYS A 526 -19.90 -2.49 -37.63
CA LYS A 526 -18.77 -3.30 -37.16
C LYS A 526 -19.12 -4.78 -37.22
N ILE A 527 -18.21 -5.61 -37.77
CA ILE A 527 -18.37 -7.08 -37.68
C ILE A 527 -18.26 -7.55 -36.24
N VAL A 528 -19.11 -8.47 -35.80
CA VAL A 528 -19.12 -9.04 -34.46
C VAL A 528 -18.72 -10.51 -34.52
N SER A 529 -17.55 -10.81 -33.94
CA SER A 529 -17.01 -12.17 -33.91
C SER A 529 -16.07 -12.34 -32.69
N PRO A 530 -16.22 -13.42 -31.90
CA PRO A 530 -15.30 -13.73 -30.80
C PRO A 530 -13.92 -14.18 -31.33
N ASP A 531 -13.82 -14.61 -32.59
CA ASP A 531 -12.61 -15.16 -33.22
C ASP A 531 -11.78 -14.07 -33.91
N ILE A 532 -12.35 -12.87 -34.17
CA ILE A 532 -11.69 -11.75 -34.89
C ILE A 532 -11.53 -10.57 -33.93
N LEU A 533 -10.35 -10.48 -33.31
CA LEU A 533 -10.06 -9.46 -32.28
C LEU A 533 -9.75 -8.08 -32.86
N HIS A 534 -8.99 -8.02 -33.96
CA HIS A 534 -8.57 -6.76 -34.61
C HIS A 534 -9.43 -6.48 -35.85
N LYS A 535 -10.67 -6.01 -35.60
CA LYS A 535 -11.67 -5.77 -36.64
C LYS A 535 -11.21 -4.77 -37.71
N SER A 536 -10.51 -3.71 -37.28
CA SER A 536 -10.01 -2.65 -38.16
C SER A 536 -8.98 -3.15 -39.17
N ASP A 537 -8.11 -4.09 -38.79
CA ASP A 537 -7.04 -4.61 -39.67
C ASP A 537 -7.57 -5.37 -40.87
N ILE A 538 -8.78 -5.94 -40.74
CA ILE A 538 -9.44 -6.68 -41.83
C ILE A 538 -10.46 -5.84 -42.60
N GLY A 539 -10.57 -4.54 -42.30
CA GLY A 539 -11.65 -3.70 -42.83
C GLY A 539 -13.03 -4.14 -42.33
N GLY A 540 -13.08 -4.61 -41.09
CA GLY A 540 -14.30 -5.07 -40.40
C GLY A 540 -15.09 -3.94 -39.72
N VAL A 541 -14.70 -2.68 -39.92
CA VAL A 541 -15.36 -1.46 -39.43
C VAL A 541 -15.54 -0.49 -40.60
N GLU A 542 -16.75 -0.01 -40.80
CA GLU A 542 -17.11 1.04 -41.77
C GLU A 542 -17.78 2.20 -40.99
N VAL A 543 -17.31 3.42 -41.25
CA VAL A 543 -17.76 4.64 -40.56
C VAL A 543 -18.44 5.57 -41.55
N GLY A 544 -19.56 6.16 -41.18
CA GLY A 544 -20.29 7.10 -42.00
C GLY A 544 -21.04 6.39 -43.14
N VAL A 545 -21.66 5.26 -42.86
CA VAL A 545 -22.47 4.50 -43.82
C VAL A 545 -23.86 5.11 -43.89
N PRO A 546 -24.25 5.68 -45.04
CA PRO A 546 -25.62 6.21 -45.19
C PRO A 546 -26.65 5.09 -45.19
N PRO A 547 -27.88 5.33 -44.70
CA PRO A 547 -28.92 4.28 -44.56
C PRO A 547 -29.20 3.47 -45.83
N GLU A 548 -29.10 4.06 -47.00
CA GLU A 548 -29.29 3.39 -48.29
C GLU A 548 -28.15 2.42 -48.69
N GLU A 549 -26.96 2.51 -48.08
CA GLU A 549 -25.81 1.64 -48.32
C GLU A 549 -25.62 0.54 -47.28
N VAL A 550 -26.38 0.58 -46.19
CA VAL A 550 -26.26 -0.34 -45.01
C VAL A 550 -26.35 -1.80 -45.41
N ARG A 551 -27.29 -2.17 -46.32
CA ARG A 551 -27.45 -3.55 -46.79
C ARG A 551 -26.20 -4.07 -47.47
N ASP A 552 -25.66 -3.31 -48.44
CA ASP A 552 -24.52 -3.73 -49.22
C ASP A 552 -23.26 -3.79 -48.34
N THR A 553 -23.11 -2.82 -47.42
CA THR A 553 -22.02 -2.78 -46.41
C THR A 553 -22.11 -3.97 -45.47
N TYR A 554 -23.29 -4.37 -45.00
CA TYR A 554 -23.47 -5.58 -44.16
C TYR A 554 -22.91 -6.82 -44.89
N GLU A 555 -23.33 -7.04 -46.14
CA GLU A 555 -22.89 -8.19 -46.95
C GLU A 555 -21.37 -8.17 -47.17
N ASP A 556 -20.78 -7.00 -47.43
CA ASP A 556 -19.34 -6.81 -47.61
C ASP A 556 -18.53 -7.11 -46.35
N LEU A 557 -18.97 -6.63 -45.19
CA LEU A 557 -18.32 -6.89 -43.90
C LEU A 557 -18.28 -8.38 -43.57
N VAL A 558 -19.43 -9.08 -43.77
CA VAL A 558 -19.50 -10.53 -43.56
C VAL A 558 -18.62 -11.30 -44.51
N VAL A 559 -18.51 -10.86 -45.80
CA VAL A 559 -17.63 -11.48 -46.78
C VAL A 559 -16.16 -11.26 -46.42
N ARG A 560 -15.77 -10.06 -46.01
CA ARG A 560 -14.39 -9.75 -45.56
C ARG A 560 -13.99 -10.62 -44.39
N ALA A 561 -14.83 -10.71 -43.34
CA ALA A 561 -14.57 -11.53 -42.17
C ALA A 561 -14.39 -13.02 -42.52
N ARG A 562 -15.26 -13.58 -43.37
CA ARG A 562 -15.13 -14.97 -43.85
C ARG A 562 -13.93 -15.23 -44.76
N ASN A 563 -13.50 -14.22 -45.52
CA ASN A 563 -12.27 -14.31 -46.34
C ASN A 563 -11.01 -14.29 -45.48
N TYR A 564 -11.02 -13.54 -44.38
CA TYR A 564 -9.92 -13.48 -43.43
C TYR A 564 -9.79 -14.80 -42.65
N GLN A 565 -10.89 -15.25 -42.06
CA GLN A 565 -10.95 -16.51 -41.29
C GLN A 565 -12.23 -17.27 -41.62
N SER A 566 -12.11 -18.31 -42.43
CA SER A 566 -13.27 -19.02 -43.04
C SER A 566 -14.09 -19.82 -41.99
N ASP A 567 -13.50 -20.16 -40.86
CA ASP A 567 -14.09 -20.91 -39.74
C ASP A 567 -14.48 -20.01 -38.55
N ALA A 568 -14.30 -18.70 -38.67
CA ALA A 568 -14.69 -17.76 -37.61
C ALA A 568 -16.19 -17.78 -37.37
N THR A 569 -16.57 -17.75 -36.11
CA THR A 569 -17.96 -17.56 -35.67
C THR A 569 -18.34 -16.09 -35.85
N ILE A 570 -19.30 -15.83 -36.76
CA ILE A 570 -19.81 -14.48 -36.98
C ILE A 570 -21.17 -14.39 -36.28
N LEU A 571 -21.26 -13.55 -35.26
CA LEU A 571 -22.47 -13.32 -34.48
C LEU A 571 -23.42 -12.35 -35.19
N GLY A 572 -22.89 -11.48 -36.07
CA GLY A 572 -23.65 -10.49 -36.80
C GLY A 572 -22.81 -9.26 -37.16
N VAL A 573 -23.51 -8.17 -37.44
CA VAL A 573 -22.92 -6.83 -37.60
C VAL A 573 -23.59 -5.89 -36.62
N GLN A 574 -22.80 -5.18 -35.83
CA GLN A 574 -23.27 -4.05 -35.03
C GLN A 574 -23.55 -2.86 -35.96
N VAL A 575 -24.73 -2.27 -35.81
CA VAL A 575 -25.11 -1.00 -36.46
C VAL A 575 -25.37 -0.01 -35.33
N GLN A 576 -24.62 1.09 -35.29
CA GLN A 576 -24.71 2.09 -34.22
C GLN A 576 -24.63 3.51 -34.76
N GLU A 577 -25.17 4.46 -33.99
CA GLU A 577 -25.00 5.88 -34.26
C GLU A 577 -23.52 6.30 -34.25
N MET A 578 -23.20 7.35 -34.95
CA MET A 578 -21.87 7.93 -34.97
C MET A 578 -21.65 8.78 -33.70
N VAL A 579 -20.54 8.51 -33.00
CA VAL A 579 -20.08 9.35 -31.90
C VAL A 579 -19.06 10.35 -32.47
N ASP A 580 -19.19 11.63 -32.11
CA ASP A 580 -18.27 12.69 -32.57
C ASP A 580 -16.92 12.56 -31.84
N LEU A 581 -15.93 11.99 -32.52
CA LEU A 581 -14.57 11.87 -32.03
C LEU A 581 -13.73 13.15 -32.28
N GLU A 582 -14.19 14.07 -33.14
CA GLU A 582 -13.42 15.29 -33.47
C GLU A 582 -13.51 16.33 -32.31
N THR A 583 -14.67 16.43 -31.70
CA THR A 583 -14.89 17.36 -30.54
C THR A 583 -14.69 16.67 -29.20
N GLY A 584 -14.86 15.36 -29.11
CA GLY A 584 -14.64 14.56 -27.91
C GLY A 584 -13.18 14.34 -27.56
N THR A 585 -12.93 13.98 -26.32
CA THR A 585 -11.64 13.47 -25.84
C THR A 585 -11.76 11.96 -25.67
N GLU A 586 -10.91 11.21 -26.38
CA GLU A 586 -10.86 9.77 -26.22
C GLU A 586 -10.16 9.42 -24.89
N THR A 587 -10.85 8.68 -24.05
CA THR A 587 -10.32 8.12 -22.81
C THR A 587 -10.42 6.60 -22.85
N ILE A 588 -9.71 5.93 -21.98
CA ILE A 588 -9.85 4.50 -21.72
C ILE A 588 -10.27 4.29 -20.26
N LEU A 589 -11.13 3.32 -20.08
CA LEU A 589 -11.52 2.87 -18.75
C LEU A 589 -11.54 1.33 -18.76
N GLY A 590 -10.63 0.74 -18.00
CA GLY A 590 -10.45 -0.70 -17.96
C GLY A 590 -10.51 -1.28 -16.56
N MET A 591 -10.54 -2.59 -16.48
CA MET A 591 -10.37 -3.34 -15.25
C MET A 591 -9.59 -4.63 -15.53
N ASN A 592 -8.68 -4.95 -14.63
CA ASN A 592 -8.03 -6.26 -14.55
C ASN A 592 -8.11 -6.79 -13.11
N ARG A 593 -8.43 -8.07 -12.94
CA ARG A 593 -8.54 -8.66 -11.60
C ARG A 593 -7.16 -9.14 -11.13
N ASP A 594 -6.69 -8.54 -10.05
CA ASP A 594 -5.48 -8.96 -9.35
C ASP A 594 -5.82 -10.08 -8.34
N PRO A 595 -4.95 -11.09 -8.18
CA PRO A 595 -5.23 -12.22 -7.28
C PRO A 595 -5.27 -11.83 -5.80
N GLN A 596 -4.65 -10.72 -5.38
CA GLN A 596 -4.56 -10.28 -3.98
C GLN A 596 -5.48 -9.08 -3.69
N PHE A 597 -5.56 -8.13 -4.61
CA PHE A 597 -6.33 -6.89 -4.44
C PHE A 597 -7.70 -6.91 -5.13
N GLY A 598 -8.05 -7.99 -5.83
CA GLY A 598 -9.33 -8.02 -6.55
C GLY A 598 -9.34 -7.12 -7.80
N PRO A 599 -10.47 -6.47 -8.14
CA PRO A 599 -10.60 -5.72 -9.38
C PRO A 599 -9.84 -4.38 -9.32
N LEU A 600 -8.87 -4.21 -10.23
CA LEU A 600 -8.10 -2.98 -10.44
C LEU A 600 -8.71 -2.18 -11.59
N LEU A 601 -9.26 -1.03 -11.31
CA LEU A 601 -9.68 -0.07 -12.31
C LEU A 601 -8.49 0.66 -12.89
N LEU A 602 -8.51 0.89 -14.21
CA LEU A 602 -7.51 1.66 -14.93
C LEU A 602 -8.20 2.79 -15.68
N PHE A 603 -7.69 4.01 -15.56
CA PHE A 603 -8.14 5.16 -16.33
C PHE A 603 -6.96 5.85 -17.01
N GLY A 604 -7.17 6.40 -18.22
CA GLY A 604 -6.18 7.18 -18.95
C GLY A 604 -6.77 7.83 -20.20
N LEU A 605 -5.97 8.67 -20.89
CA LEU A 605 -6.35 9.17 -22.21
C LEU A 605 -6.07 8.13 -23.27
N GLY A 606 -6.96 8.03 -24.28
CA GLY A 606 -6.82 7.10 -25.40
C GLY A 606 -5.70 7.43 -26.39
N GLY A 607 -5.48 6.55 -27.37
CA GLY A 607 -4.51 6.72 -28.43
C GLY A 607 -3.06 6.71 -27.95
N ILE A 608 -2.24 7.64 -28.48
CA ILE A 608 -0.79 7.68 -28.21
C ILE A 608 -0.44 7.91 -26.72
N PHE A 609 -1.34 8.46 -25.91
CA PHE A 609 -1.08 8.72 -24.51
C PHE A 609 -0.95 7.40 -23.72
N VAL A 610 -1.78 6.40 -24.04
CA VAL A 610 -1.67 5.08 -23.43
C VAL A 610 -0.66 4.20 -24.14
N GLU A 611 -0.70 4.15 -25.48
CA GLU A 611 0.13 3.22 -26.26
C GLU A 611 1.64 3.53 -26.19
N VAL A 612 2.01 4.80 -25.96
CA VAL A 612 3.40 5.25 -26.04
C VAL A 612 3.90 5.85 -24.73
N LEU A 613 3.04 6.59 -24.00
CA LEU A 613 3.43 7.31 -22.79
C LEU A 613 3.06 6.53 -21.50
N GLU A 614 2.20 5.50 -21.61
CA GLU A 614 1.70 4.72 -20.47
C GLU A 614 1.05 5.61 -19.39
N ASP A 615 0.50 6.78 -19.79
CA ASP A 615 -0.13 7.76 -18.91
C ASP A 615 -1.49 7.26 -18.41
N THR A 616 -1.45 6.49 -17.36
CA THR A 616 -2.61 5.84 -16.75
C THR A 616 -2.49 5.81 -15.24
N THR A 617 -3.65 5.91 -14.56
CA THR A 617 -3.79 5.69 -13.13
C THR A 617 -4.57 4.41 -12.84
N VAL A 618 -4.38 3.82 -11.66
CA VAL A 618 -5.11 2.63 -11.20
C VAL A 618 -5.65 2.82 -9.79
N ARG A 619 -6.79 2.17 -9.51
CA ARG A 619 -7.38 2.07 -8.15
C ARG A 619 -7.99 0.68 -7.96
N VAL A 620 -7.93 0.19 -6.74
CA VAL A 620 -8.64 -1.02 -6.31
C VAL A 620 -10.12 -0.69 -6.17
N ALA A 621 -10.99 -1.48 -6.80
CA ALA A 621 -12.44 -1.33 -6.62
C ALA A 621 -12.91 -2.03 -5.32
N PRO A 622 -13.97 -1.53 -4.67
CA PRO A 622 -14.84 -0.44 -5.11
C PRO A 622 -14.26 0.95 -4.79
N VAL A 623 -14.46 1.92 -5.68
CA VAL A 623 -13.98 3.31 -5.53
C VAL A 623 -15.10 4.28 -5.18
N SER A 624 -14.82 5.22 -4.29
CA SER A 624 -15.68 6.34 -3.92
C SER A 624 -15.62 7.48 -4.96
N GLU A 625 -16.52 8.48 -4.85
CA GLU A 625 -16.50 9.67 -5.72
C GLU A 625 -15.16 10.44 -5.65
N PRO A 626 -14.58 10.73 -4.46
CA PRO A 626 -13.26 11.37 -4.38
C PRO A 626 -12.14 10.55 -5.04
N GLU A 627 -12.11 9.24 -4.85
CA GLU A 627 -11.10 8.37 -5.46
C GLU A 627 -11.25 8.33 -6.99
N ALA A 628 -12.47 8.22 -7.50
CA ALA A 628 -12.74 8.30 -8.94
C ALA A 628 -12.36 9.67 -9.52
N SER A 629 -12.59 10.76 -8.76
CA SER A 629 -12.16 12.10 -9.15
C SER A 629 -10.64 12.24 -9.18
N ALA A 630 -9.94 11.70 -8.17
CA ALA A 630 -8.48 11.71 -8.11
C ALA A 630 -7.86 10.97 -9.32
N MET A 631 -8.42 9.83 -9.74
CA MET A 631 -7.95 9.12 -10.95
C MET A 631 -7.89 10.02 -12.19
N LEU A 632 -8.79 11.00 -12.32
CA LEU A 632 -8.80 11.92 -13.45
C LEU A 632 -7.73 13.02 -13.32
N ASP A 633 -7.28 13.31 -12.11
CA ASP A 633 -6.25 14.33 -11.84
C ASP A 633 -4.84 13.74 -11.85
N ASP A 634 -4.67 12.46 -11.52
CA ASP A 634 -3.37 11.78 -11.37
C ASP A 634 -2.67 11.50 -12.71
N ILE A 635 -3.39 11.54 -13.83
CA ILE A 635 -2.76 11.37 -15.15
C ILE A 635 -2.04 12.66 -15.57
N GLU A 636 -0.84 12.57 -16.14
CA GLU A 636 -0.06 13.73 -16.63
C GLU A 636 -0.85 14.55 -17.66
N SER A 637 -1.72 13.90 -18.41
CA SER A 637 -2.57 14.51 -19.43
C SER A 637 -3.88 15.12 -18.90
N ALA A 638 -4.15 15.14 -17.60
CA ALA A 638 -5.34 15.73 -16.97
C ALA A 638 -5.72 17.14 -17.48
N PRO A 639 -4.76 18.06 -17.79
CA PRO A 639 -5.10 19.36 -18.37
C PRO A 639 -5.88 19.29 -19.68
N LEU A 640 -5.83 18.18 -20.43
CA LEU A 640 -6.61 18.02 -21.67
C LEU A 640 -8.10 17.79 -21.35
N LEU A 641 -8.45 17.16 -20.23
CA LEU A 641 -9.81 17.01 -19.74
C LEU A 641 -10.39 18.34 -19.26
N GLN A 642 -9.53 19.24 -18.79
CA GLN A 642 -9.89 20.57 -18.32
C GLN A 642 -10.00 21.63 -19.44
N GLY A 643 -9.84 21.24 -20.71
CA GLY A 643 -10.02 22.13 -21.86
C GLY A 643 -8.77 22.90 -22.29
N ALA A 644 -7.58 22.28 -22.22
CA ALA A 644 -6.35 22.87 -22.70
C ALA A 644 -6.41 23.26 -24.18
N ARG A 645 -5.67 24.31 -24.56
CA ARG A 645 -5.53 24.81 -25.95
C ARG A 645 -6.83 25.32 -26.59
N GLY A 646 -7.81 25.77 -25.77
CA GLY A 646 -9.05 26.41 -26.25
C GLY A 646 -10.15 25.39 -26.61
N ARG A 647 -10.02 24.13 -26.23
CA ARG A 647 -11.12 23.17 -26.21
C ARG A 647 -12.03 23.44 -25.00
N GLU A 648 -13.29 23.09 -25.09
CA GLU A 648 -14.19 23.10 -23.94
C GLU A 648 -13.82 21.94 -22.99
N PRO A 649 -13.92 22.14 -21.65
CA PRO A 649 -13.74 21.04 -20.69
C PRO A 649 -14.75 19.93 -20.94
N VAL A 650 -14.36 18.68 -20.69
CA VAL A 650 -15.28 17.53 -20.72
C VAL A 650 -16.20 17.56 -19.49
N ASP A 651 -17.32 16.82 -19.56
CA ASP A 651 -18.17 16.58 -18.39
C ASP A 651 -17.45 15.64 -17.41
N ARG A 652 -16.70 16.26 -16.48
CA ARG A 652 -15.94 15.56 -15.47
C ARG A 652 -16.84 14.73 -14.54
N ALA A 653 -18.03 15.24 -14.21
CA ALA A 653 -18.96 14.54 -13.32
C ALA A 653 -19.47 13.25 -13.96
N ALA A 654 -19.76 13.27 -15.25
CA ALA A 654 -20.16 12.09 -16.01
C ALA A 654 -19.02 11.04 -16.10
N LEU A 655 -17.74 11.49 -16.21
CA LEU A 655 -16.59 10.57 -16.18
C LEU A 655 -16.46 9.91 -14.80
N VAL A 656 -16.50 10.68 -13.72
CA VAL A 656 -16.42 10.19 -12.33
C VAL A 656 -17.53 9.18 -12.06
N GLU A 657 -18.77 9.50 -12.42
CA GLU A 657 -19.92 8.58 -12.27
C GLU A 657 -19.72 7.30 -13.09
N THR A 658 -19.13 7.40 -14.29
CA THR A 658 -18.87 6.23 -15.14
C THR A 658 -17.82 5.30 -14.51
N VAL A 659 -16.77 5.86 -13.93
CA VAL A 659 -15.76 5.09 -13.17
C VAL A 659 -16.41 4.36 -11.99
N GLN A 660 -17.24 5.05 -11.19
CA GLN A 660 -17.95 4.45 -10.06
C GLN A 660 -18.94 3.35 -10.48
N ARG A 661 -19.66 3.54 -11.59
CA ARG A 661 -20.59 2.53 -12.14
C ARG A 661 -19.85 1.29 -12.64
N LEU A 662 -18.70 1.46 -13.30
CA LEU A 662 -17.84 0.34 -13.67
C LEU A 662 -17.30 -0.37 -12.42
N SER A 663 -16.87 0.39 -11.43
CA SER A 663 -16.42 -0.14 -10.14
C SER A 663 -17.49 -1.05 -9.50
N GLN A 664 -18.73 -0.60 -9.46
CA GLN A 664 -19.83 -1.41 -8.95
C GLN A 664 -20.08 -2.66 -9.80
N LEU A 665 -20.03 -2.56 -11.14
CA LEU A 665 -20.21 -3.68 -12.05
C LEU A 665 -19.21 -4.81 -11.78
N VAL A 666 -17.92 -4.48 -11.67
CA VAL A 666 -16.85 -5.47 -11.51
C VAL A 666 -16.78 -6.05 -10.09
N THR A 667 -17.32 -5.32 -9.11
CA THR A 667 -17.51 -5.81 -7.74
C THR A 667 -18.72 -6.75 -7.65
N ASP A 668 -19.83 -6.42 -8.33
CA ASP A 668 -21.05 -7.25 -8.35
C ASP A 668 -20.87 -8.57 -9.11
N PHE A 669 -19.91 -8.64 -10.05
CA PHE A 669 -19.65 -9.82 -10.89
C PHE A 669 -18.18 -10.25 -10.87
N PRO A 670 -17.77 -11.06 -9.88
CA PRO A 670 -16.39 -11.58 -9.78
C PRO A 670 -15.93 -12.38 -10.99
N ALA A 671 -16.84 -12.99 -11.72
CA ALA A 671 -16.56 -13.70 -12.97
C ALA A 671 -15.94 -12.83 -14.07
N ILE A 672 -16.00 -11.50 -13.98
CA ILE A 672 -15.33 -10.59 -14.91
C ILE A 672 -13.87 -10.48 -14.46
N VAL A 673 -12.92 -11.03 -15.25
CA VAL A 673 -11.48 -11.00 -14.94
C VAL A 673 -10.75 -9.88 -15.65
N GLU A 674 -11.26 -9.46 -16.82
CA GLU A 674 -10.71 -8.35 -17.61
C GLU A 674 -11.85 -7.62 -18.32
N LEU A 675 -11.82 -6.29 -18.31
CA LEU A 675 -12.75 -5.44 -19.01
C LEU A 675 -12.02 -4.21 -19.55
N ASP A 676 -12.30 -3.84 -20.82
CA ASP A 676 -11.70 -2.68 -21.48
C ASP A 676 -12.76 -1.93 -22.28
N ILE A 677 -13.03 -0.69 -21.88
CA ILE A 677 -13.86 0.28 -22.63
C ILE A 677 -12.89 1.21 -23.37
N ASN A 678 -12.77 1.01 -24.68
CA ASN A 678 -11.78 1.73 -25.49
C ASN A 678 -12.29 1.93 -26.94
N PRO A 679 -12.68 3.18 -27.31
CA PRO A 679 -12.66 4.38 -26.51
C PRO A 679 -13.91 4.57 -25.62
N LEU A 680 -13.70 5.23 -24.49
CA LEU A 680 -14.73 5.96 -23.75
C LEU A 680 -14.60 7.45 -24.16
N VAL A 681 -15.57 7.97 -24.88
CA VAL A 681 -15.54 9.32 -25.43
C VAL A 681 -16.18 10.31 -24.46
N ALA A 682 -15.37 11.27 -23.97
CA ALA A 682 -15.83 12.32 -23.08
C ALA A 682 -16.00 13.63 -23.86
N THR A 683 -17.18 14.24 -23.71
CA THR A 683 -17.57 15.53 -24.30
C THR A 683 -18.02 16.50 -23.23
N PRO A 684 -18.25 17.78 -23.52
CA PRO A 684 -18.86 18.71 -22.55
C PRO A 684 -20.27 18.33 -22.10
N ASP A 685 -20.96 17.50 -22.88
CA ASP A 685 -22.37 17.11 -22.64
C ASP A 685 -22.51 15.72 -21.97
N GLY A 686 -21.42 14.99 -21.74
CA GLY A 686 -21.41 13.68 -21.10
C GLY A 686 -20.34 12.72 -21.65
N VAL A 687 -20.55 11.43 -21.42
CA VAL A 687 -19.63 10.36 -21.84
C VAL A 687 -20.36 9.29 -22.63
N THR A 688 -19.65 8.58 -23.53
CA THR A 688 -20.22 7.46 -24.30
C THR A 688 -19.18 6.37 -24.50
N ALA A 689 -19.51 5.14 -24.07
CA ALA A 689 -18.68 3.96 -24.30
C ALA A 689 -18.90 3.43 -25.72
N VAL A 690 -17.88 3.46 -26.58
CA VAL A 690 -18.02 3.17 -28.02
C VAL A 690 -17.66 1.72 -28.37
N ASP A 691 -16.74 1.14 -27.65
CA ASP A 691 -16.36 -0.28 -27.79
C ASP A 691 -16.10 -0.89 -26.42
N LEU A 692 -16.36 -2.20 -26.30
CA LEU A 692 -16.19 -2.97 -25.09
C LEU A 692 -15.54 -4.31 -25.43
N ARG A 693 -14.58 -4.70 -24.59
CA ARG A 693 -14.05 -6.06 -24.56
C ARG A 693 -14.05 -6.55 -23.14
N LEU A 694 -14.40 -7.80 -22.92
CA LEU A 694 -14.29 -8.41 -21.61
C LEU A 694 -13.94 -9.89 -21.71
N THR A 695 -13.27 -10.38 -20.67
CA THR A 695 -12.91 -11.78 -20.48
C THR A 695 -13.54 -12.28 -19.18
N LEU A 696 -14.09 -13.49 -19.21
CA LEU A 696 -14.80 -14.11 -18.10
C LEU A 696 -14.06 -15.33 -17.58
N ASP A 697 -14.11 -15.53 -16.27
CA ASP A 697 -13.89 -16.85 -15.68
C ASP A 697 -15.20 -17.62 -15.70
N GLN A 698 -15.21 -18.74 -16.42
CA GLN A 698 -16.41 -19.58 -16.57
C GLN A 698 -16.73 -20.45 -15.36
N GLU A 699 -15.77 -20.61 -14.45
CA GLU A 699 -15.99 -21.40 -13.23
C GLU A 699 -16.76 -20.59 -12.17
N GLU A 700 -16.73 -19.24 -12.28
CA GLU A 700 -17.41 -18.32 -11.35
C GLU A 700 -18.77 -17.78 -11.88
N LEU A 701 -19.19 -18.17 -13.08
CA LEU A 701 -20.49 -17.87 -13.64
C LEU A 701 -21.56 -18.87 -13.14
#